data_38ac2515a9218080c6bf23cfa3187d3d
#
_entry.id   38ac2515a9218080c6bf23cfa3187d3d
#
_cell.length_a   1.000
_cell.length_b   1.000
_cell.length_c   1.000
_cell.angle_alpha   90.00
_cell.angle_beta   90.00
_cell.angle_gamma   90.00
#
_symmetry.space_group_name_H-M   'P 1'
#
loop_
_entity.id
_entity.type
_entity.pdbx_description
1 polymer ?
#
loop_
_entity_poly.entity_id
_entity_poly.type
_entity_poly.pdbx_seq_one_letter_code
_entity_poly.pdbx_strand_id
1 'polypeptide(L)'
;SEMCIRDRMINLEESLPREILRTNKSGAYHCTTIVDCNTRKYHGLLVIPVPNLDDENHVLLSSLDETVIQHGAEFNLGLHKYQGNHFSPNGHKYIREFDCEHIPATTYRVGGVILRKEKIFVHHENRILIRYTLVDAHSATTLRFRPFLAFRSVREYTHENSQASRDYQLVENGIKTCMYPGYPELFMQLNKKNEFHYEPNWYRGIEYPKEQERGYDFNEDLYVPGYFEVDIKKGESIIFSAGISEISPRRLKQTFEAEVADRTPRDSFYHCLKNSAHQFHNKQEEDHYILAGYPWFKCRARDMFVSLPGLTLAVDEIGEFEDVMETARKAINNYIKGEPIGCKIYEMDDPDVLLWAVWALQQYAKETSREQCRAKYGSLLEEIIDFIRQRKHDNLFLHENGLLYANGADRAITWMNSTVNGRPVIPRTGYIVEINALWYNALRFIADLVREGGNGLLADSLDAQAEVTGKSFVEVFRNEYGYLLDYVDGNMMDWSVRPNMIFTVAFDYSPLDRVQKKQVLDIVTKELLTPKGLRTLSPKSGGYNPNYVGPQIQRDYAYHQGTAWPWLMGFYMEAYLRIYKMSGISFVERQLIGLEDEMTSHCVGSLPELFDGNPPFKGRGAVSFAMNVAEILRILKLLSKYNL
;
A
#
# COMPACT_ATOMS: atom_id res chain seq x y z
N SER A 1 3.80 -16.52 -19.14
CA SER A 1 3.09 -15.57 -18.27
C SER A 1 4.05 -14.44 -17.92
N GLU A 2 3.59 -13.21 -18.00
CA GLU A 2 4.37 -12.01 -17.67
C GLU A 2 4.75 -11.95 -16.18
N MET A 3 4.03 -12.72 -15.35
CA MET A 3 4.29 -12.83 -13.90
C MET A 3 5.27 -13.94 -13.54
N CYS A 4 5.82 -14.62 -14.51
CA CYS A 4 6.79 -15.68 -14.33
C CYS A 4 8.20 -15.15 -14.58
N ILE A 5 9.01 -15.13 -13.54
CA ILE A 5 10.43 -14.75 -13.64
C ILE A 5 11.22 -16.04 -13.85
N ARG A 6 11.53 -16.31 -15.11
CA ARG A 6 12.37 -17.43 -15.53
C ARG A 6 13.76 -16.89 -15.82
N ASP A 7 14.71 -17.32 -15.04
CA ASP A 7 16.08 -16.96 -15.36
C ASP A 7 16.96 -18.21 -15.44
N ARG A 8 17.89 -18.17 -16.38
CA ARG A 8 18.91 -19.22 -16.46
C ARG A 8 19.83 -19.21 -15.26
N MET A 9 19.92 -18.07 -14.58
CA MET A 9 20.55 -17.90 -13.27
C MET A 9 19.89 -16.76 -12.51
N ILE A 10 19.16 -17.09 -11.45
CA ILE A 10 18.64 -16.09 -10.52
C ILE A 10 19.82 -15.52 -9.75
N ASN A 11 20.13 -14.24 -10.00
CA ASN A 11 21.20 -13.54 -9.29
C ASN A 11 20.61 -12.69 -8.16
N LEU A 12 21.42 -12.44 -7.14
CA LEU A 12 20.98 -11.69 -5.94
C LEU A 12 20.77 -10.20 -6.23
N GLU A 13 21.58 -9.61 -7.11
CA GLU A 13 21.49 -8.18 -7.43
C GLU A 13 20.12 -7.82 -8.00
N GLU A 14 19.56 -8.64 -8.86
CA GLU A 14 18.25 -8.43 -9.47
C GLU A 14 17.09 -8.93 -8.60
N SER A 15 17.33 -9.95 -7.76
CA SER A 15 16.27 -10.62 -6.99
C SER A 15 16.00 -9.97 -5.65
N LEU A 16 17.00 -9.44 -4.96
CA LEU A 16 16.82 -8.83 -3.65
C LEU A 16 15.96 -7.55 -3.66
N PRO A 17 15.96 -6.72 -4.75
CA PRO A 17 15.03 -5.59 -4.83
C PRO A 17 13.59 -5.98 -5.12
N ARG A 18 13.32 -7.21 -5.55
CA ARG A 18 11.96 -7.68 -5.89
C ARG A 18 11.31 -8.31 -4.69
N GLU A 19 10.24 -7.68 -4.23
CA GLU A 19 9.52 -8.08 -3.02
C GLU A 19 8.14 -8.64 -3.35
N ILE A 20 7.65 -9.52 -2.50
CA ILE A 20 6.27 -10.02 -2.52
C ILE A 20 5.58 -9.66 -1.22
N LEU A 21 4.30 -9.33 -1.31
CA LEU A 21 3.45 -9.02 -0.18
C LEU A 21 2.16 -9.83 -0.27
N ARG A 22 1.77 -10.45 0.83
CA ARG A 22 0.47 -11.11 0.98
C ARG A 22 -0.11 -10.74 2.33
N THR A 23 -1.35 -10.29 2.35
CA THR A 23 -2.04 -9.89 3.58
C THR A 23 -3.23 -10.81 3.83
N ASN A 24 -3.72 -10.83 5.07
CA ASN A 24 -4.90 -11.62 5.43
C ASN A 24 -6.20 -10.79 5.47
N LYS A 25 -6.17 -9.53 5.03
CA LYS A 25 -7.29 -8.58 5.11
C LYS A 25 -7.74 -8.27 6.55
N SER A 26 -6.92 -8.57 7.54
CA SER A 26 -7.17 -8.32 8.98
C SER A 26 -5.93 -7.80 9.71
N GLY A 27 -5.03 -7.15 8.98
CA GLY A 27 -3.85 -6.47 9.52
C GLY A 27 -2.56 -7.28 9.54
N ALA A 28 -2.63 -8.59 9.39
CA ALA A 28 -1.44 -9.44 9.31
C ALA A 28 -0.91 -9.57 7.89
N TYR A 29 0.38 -9.85 7.76
CA TYR A 29 0.98 -10.00 6.43
C TYR A 29 2.18 -10.97 6.43
N HIS A 30 2.53 -11.38 5.23
CA HIS A 30 3.79 -12.01 4.83
C HIS A 30 4.44 -11.11 3.78
N CYS A 31 5.69 -10.76 3.99
CA CYS A 31 6.49 -9.97 3.05
C CYS A 31 7.94 -10.45 3.07
N THR A 32 8.50 -10.68 1.90
CA THR A 32 9.91 -11.05 1.70
C THR A 32 10.32 -10.76 0.26
N THR A 33 11.52 -11.15 -0.12
CA THR A 33 11.99 -11.09 -1.51
C THR A 33 11.60 -12.35 -2.28
N ILE A 34 11.71 -12.33 -3.60
CA ILE A 34 11.39 -13.49 -4.46
C ILE A 34 12.33 -14.69 -4.24
N VAL A 35 13.45 -14.48 -3.57
CA VAL A 35 14.42 -15.55 -3.20
C VAL A 35 14.34 -15.92 -1.71
N ASP A 36 13.30 -15.47 -1.02
CA ASP A 36 13.07 -15.71 0.42
C ASP A 36 14.25 -15.25 1.33
N CYS A 37 14.99 -14.23 0.89
CA CYS A 37 15.99 -13.56 1.72
C CYS A 37 15.41 -12.25 2.26
N ASN A 38 15.23 -12.16 3.55
CA ASN A 38 14.72 -10.94 4.18
C ASN A 38 15.74 -9.81 4.09
N THR A 39 15.30 -8.63 3.62
CA THR A 39 16.14 -7.44 3.47
C THR A 39 15.68 -6.26 4.31
N ARG A 40 14.56 -6.41 5.01
CA ARG A 40 13.95 -5.40 5.88
C ARG A 40 13.60 -5.99 7.24
N LYS A 41 13.65 -5.19 8.30
CA LYS A 41 13.11 -5.57 9.61
C LYS A 41 11.61 -5.89 9.57
N TYR A 42 10.91 -5.36 8.59
CA TYR A 42 9.48 -5.60 8.35
C TYR A 42 9.19 -6.94 7.66
N HIS A 43 10.19 -7.59 7.09
CA HIS A 43 10.02 -8.87 6.42
C HIS A 43 9.78 -10.01 7.42
N GLY A 44 8.92 -10.94 7.02
CA GLY A 44 8.64 -12.14 7.79
C GLY A 44 7.64 -13.04 7.08
N LEU A 45 7.61 -14.31 7.48
CA LEU A 45 6.60 -15.27 7.03
C LEU A 45 5.27 -15.07 7.76
N LEU A 46 5.33 -14.77 9.05
CA LEU A 46 4.13 -14.51 9.86
C LEU A 46 4.35 -13.26 10.68
N VAL A 47 3.77 -12.16 10.22
CA VAL A 47 3.82 -10.85 10.88
C VAL A 47 2.40 -10.45 11.22
N ILE A 48 2.10 -10.29 12.51
CA ILE A 48 0.74 -10.14 13.01
C ILE A 48 0.58 -8.96 13.97
N PRO A 49 -0.61 -8.35 14.06
CA PRO A 49 -0.93 -7.46 15.17
C PRO A 49 -0.93 -8.24 16.49
N VAL A 50 -0.40 -7.64 17.55
CA VAL A 50 -0.48 -8.18 18.91
C VAL A 50 -1.04 -7.09 19.84
N PRO A 51 -2.36 -6.90 19.87
CA PRO A 51 -3.00 -5.80 20.60
C PRO A 51 -2.71 -5.79 22.10
N ASN A 52 -2.39 -6.94 22.69
CA ASN A 52 -2.03 -7.04 24.10
C ASN A 52 -0.71 -6.33 24.43
N LEU A 53 0.17 -6.14 23.46
CA LEU A 53 1.47 -5.52 23.68
C LEU A 53 1.49 -4.05 23.25
N ASP A 54 1.02 -3.75 22.06
CA ASP A 54 1.01 -2.42 21.48
C ASP A 54 0.13 -2.35 20.21
N ASP A 55 0.21 -1.24 19.50
CA ASP A 55 -0.55 -1.01 18.25
C ASP A 55 0.29 -1.30 16.99
N GLU A 56 1.35 -2.09 17.13
CA GLU A 56 2.25 -2.44 16.03
C GLU A 56 2.09 -3.89 15.59
N ASN A 57 2.59 -4.20 14.40
CA ASN A 57 2.78 -5.57 13.97
C ASN A 57 4.04 -6.17 14.59
N HIS A 58 4.03 -7.48 14.78
CA HIS A 58 5.12 -8.24 15.36
C HIS A 58 5.51 -9.42 14.48
N VAL A 59 6.80 -9.61 14.26
CA VAL A 59 7.32 -10.75 13.51
C VAL A 59 7.42 -11.93 14.48
N LEU A 60 6.61 -12.95 14.29
CA LEU A 60 6.72 -14.20 15.04
C LEU A 60 7.64 -15.20 14.33
N LEU A 61 7.30 -15.57 13.10
CA LEU A 61 8.13 -16.41 12.24
C LEU A 61 8.77 -15.54 11.16
N SER A 62 10.07 -15.38 11.24
CA SER A 62 10.83 -14.55 10.28
C SER A 62 11.05 -15.29 8.96
N SER A 63 11.53 -16.53 9.04
CA SER A 63 11.84 -17.33 7.87
C SER A 63 11.78 -18.82 8.19
N LEU A 64 11.77 -19.65 7.15
CA LEU A 64 11.79 -21.09 7.24
C LEU A 64 12.84 -21.62 6.26
N ASP A 65 13.90 -22.23 6.78
CA ASP A 65 14.95 -22.82 5.96
C ASP A 65 14.61 -24.27 5.65
N GLU A 66 14.48 -24.60 4.37
CA GLU A 66 14.28 -25.95 3.89
C GLU A 66 15.61 -26.62 3.56
N THR A 67 15.71 -27.90 3.84
CA THR A 67 16.82 -28.76 3.42
C THR A 67 16.25 -29.98 2.72
N VAL A 68 16.77 -30.25 1.53
CA VAL A 68 16.46 -31.49 0.78
C VAL A 68 17.56 -32.49 1.10
N ILE A 69 17.19 -33.69 1.56
CA ILE A 69 18.12 -34.74 1.91
C ILE A 69 17.93 -35.95 1.00
N GLN A 70 19.01 -36.35 0.31
CA GLN A 70 19.05 -37.53 -0.54
C GLN A 70 20.38 -38.26 -0.35
N HIS A 71 20.31 -39.57 -0.15
CA HIS A 71 21.52 -40.42 0.03
C HIS A 71 22.49 -39.86 1.09
N GLY A 72 21.97 -39.26 2.17
CA GLY A 72 22.77 -38.60 3.19
C GLY A 72 23.36 -37.24 2.83
N ALA A 73 23.20 -36.80 1.58
CA ALA A 73 23.61 -35.45 1.16
C ALA A 73 22.52 -34.42 1.50
N GLU A 74 22.94 -33.31 2.07
CA GLU A 74 22.07 -32.22 2.50
C GLU A 74 22.21 -31.01 1.57
N PHE A 75 21.09 -30.55 1.03
CA PHE A 75 21.02 -29.38 0.15
C PHE A 75 20.17 -28.32 0.81
N ASN A 76 20.82 -27.26 1.34
CA ASN A 76 20.17 -26.18 2.07
C ASN A 76 19.61 -25.14 1.10
N LEU A 77 18.31 -24.91 1.15
CA LEU A 77 17.61 -23.95 0.27
C LEU A 77 17.46 -22.57 0.90
N GLY A 78 17.85 -22.39 2.16
CA GLY A 78 17.78 -21.11 2.86
C GLY A 78 18.73 -20.06 2.29
N LEU A 79 18.46 -18.79 2.61
CA LEU A 79 19.30 -17.66 2.20
C LEU A 79 19.19 -16.53 3.22
N HIS A 80 20.30 -16.21 3.86
CA HIS A 80 20.42 -15.11 4.81
C HIS A 80 21.67 -14.30 4.51
N LYS A 81 21.60 -12.97 4.71
CA LYS A 81 22.78 -12.12 4.64
C LYS A 81 23.35 -11.95 6.03
N TYR A 82 24.65 -12.21 6.14
CA TYR A 82 25.43 -12.04 7.37
C TYR A 82 26.46 -10.93 7.21
N GLN A 83 27.14 -10.58 8.29
CA GLN A 83 28.19 -9.56 8.31
C GLN A 83 29.28 -9.82 7.26
N GLY A 84 29.80 -8.74 6.67
CA GLY A 84 30.85 -8.84 5.64
C GLY A 84 30.34 -9.18 4.24
N ASN A 85 29.08 -8.87 3.96
CA ASN A 85 28.41 -9.17 2.68
C ASN A 85 28.41 -10.67 2.35
N HIS A 86 28.31 -11.49 3.36
CA HIS A 86 28.30 -12.94 3.28
C HIS A 86 26.87 -13.49 3.27
N PHE A 87 26.54 -14.27 2.24
CA PHE A 87 25.25 -14.95 2.12
C PHE A 87 25.41 -16.44 2.42
N SER A 88 24.57 -16.96 3.32
CA SER A 88 24.61 -18.37 3.72
C SER A 88 23.23 -18.82 4.23
N PRO A 89 22.80 -20.06 3.94
CA PRO A 89 23.25 -20.89 2.81
C PRO A 89 23.02 -20.20 1.47
N ASN A 90 23.41 -20.82 0.38
CA ASN A 90 23.28 -20.23 -0.96
C ASN A 90 22.10 -20.87 -1.73
N GLY A 91 20.92 -20.97 -1.11
CA GLY A 91 19.75 -21.67 -1.66
C GLY A 91 19.22 -21.09 -2.97
N HIS A 92 19.45 -19.80 -3.24
CA HIS A 92 19.06 -19.14 -4.48
C HIS A 92 19.69 -19.80 -5.73
N LYS A 93 20.83 -20.44 -5.59
CA LYS A 93 21.51 -21.15 -6.69
C LYS A 93 20.69 -22.33 -7.23
N TYR A 94 19.79 -22.86 -6.44
CA TYR A 94 18.92 -23.98 -6.83
C TYR A 94 17.60 -23.54 -7.45
N ILE A 95 17.26 -22.25 -7.38
CA ILE A 95 16.02 -21.72 -7.93
C ILE A 95 16.12 -21.69 -9.46
N ARG A 96 15.11 -22.23 -10.14
CA ARG A 96 14.99 -22.23 -11.59
C ARG A 96 13.88 -21.32 -12.10
N GLU A 97 12.86 -21.12 -11.27
CA GLU A 97 11.70 -20.34 -11.65
C GLU A 97 11.02 -19.77 -10.42
N PHE A 98 10.61 -18.52 -10.49
CA PHE A 98 9.67 -17.90 -9.59
C PHE A 98 8.43 -17.49 -10.38
N ASP A 99 7.27 -17.90 -9.94
CA ASP A 99 5.98 -17.58 -10.55
C ASP A 99 5.02 -17.04 -9.47
N CYS A 100 4.24 -16.05 -9.83
CA CYS A 100 3.28 -15.44 -8.92
C CYS A 100 1.96 -15.13 -9.63
N GLU A 101 1.69 -15.79 -10.74
CA GLU A 101 0.43 -15.61 -11.48
C GLU A 101 -0.78 -15.97 -10.61
N HIS A 102 -0.78 -17.12 -9.98
CA HIS A 102 -1.86 -17.56 -9.11
C HIS A 102 -1.55 -17.29 -7.63
N ILE A 103 -0.48 -17.90 -7.15
CA ILE A 103 0.10 -17.69 -5.82
C ILE A 103 1.62 -17.70 -5.94
N PRO A 104 2.36 -17.12 -4.99
CA PRO A 104 3.82 -17.16 -5.04
C PRO A 104 4.34 -18.61 -5.04
N ALA A 105 5.08 -18.96 -6.06
CA ALA A 105 5.60 -20.30 -6.28
C ALA A 105 7.05 -20.28 -6.73
N THR A 106 7.91 -21.01 -6.05
CA THR A 106 9.32 -21.16 -6.37
C THR A 106 9.62 -22.60 -6.74
N THR A 107 10.28 -22.82 -7.87
CA THR A 107 10.71 -24.14 -8.30
C THR A 107 12.21 -24.27 -8.12
N TYR A 108 12.61 -25.26 -7.33
CA TYR A 108 14.01 -25.62 -7.06
C TYR A 108 14.41 -26.87 -7.85
N ARG A 109 15.64 -26.88 -8.36
CA ARG A 109 16.25 -28.09 -8.90
C ARG A 109 17.56 -28.33 -8.19
N VAL A 110 17.64 -29.44 -7.49
CA VAL A 110 18.78 -29.77 -6.64
C VAL A 110 18.95 -31.29 -6.56
N GLY A 111 20.17 -31.78 -6.79
CA GLY A 111 20.49 -33.20 -6.61
C GLY A 111 19.60 -34.18 -7.41
N GLY A 112 19.12 -33.81 -8.58
CA GLY A 112 18.18 -34.63 -9.37
C GLY A 112 16.72 -34.55 -8.90
N VAL A 113 16.44 -33.68 -7.95
CA VAL A 113 15.09 -33.40 -7.42
C VAL A 113 14.57 -32.11 -8.01
N ILE A 114 13.26 -32.09 -8.33
CA ILE A 114 12.50 -30.88 -8.60
C ILE A 114 11.48 -30.70 -7.50
N LEU A 115 11.61 -29.61 -6.74
CA LEU A 115 10.75 -29.26 -5.62
C LEU A 115 10.05 -27.94 -5.93
N ARG A 116 8.70 -27.92 -5.78
CA ARG A 116 7.90 -26.71 -5.91
C ARG A 116 7.41 -26.28 -4.54
N LYS A 117 7.64 -25.01 -4.22
CA LYS A 117 7.22 -24.37 -2.96
C LYS A 117 6.19 -23.30 -3.28
N GLU A 118 5.01 -23.38 -2.68
CA GLU A 118 3.92 -22.43 -2.87
C GLU A 118 3.47 -21.87 -1.52
N LYS A 119 3.23 -20.56 -1.46
CA LYS A 119 2.82 -19.88 -0.23
C LYS A 119 1.44 -19.26 -0.37
N ILE A 120 0.65 -19.35 0.70
CA ILE A 120 -0.65 -18.69 0.79
C ILE A 120 -0.88 -18.19 2.22
N PHE A 121 -1.35 -16.95 2.34
CA PHE A 121 -1.77 -16.40 3.62
C PHE A 121 -3.29 -16.55 3.73
N VAL A 122 -3.76 -17.21 4.79
CA VAL A 122 -5.18 -17.51 4.99
C VAL A 122 -5.93 -16.22 5.29
N HIS A 123 -7.00 -15.93 4.54
CA HIS A 123 -7.80 -14.72 4.77
C HIS A 123 -8.47 -14.74 6.15
N HIS A 124 -8.39 -13.62 6.84
CA HIS A 124 -8.99 -13.40 8.16
C HIS A 124 -8.48 -14.31 9.28
N GLU A 125 -7.38 -15.03 9.04
CA GLU A 125 -6.65 -15.78 10.06
C GLU A 125 -5.19 -15.32 10.12
N ASN A 126 -4.58 -15.44 11.31
CA ASN A 126 -3.15 -15.22 11.48
C ASN A 126 -2.41 -16.54 11.22
N ARG A 127 -2.42 -16.96 9.94
CA ARG A 127 -1.88 -18.27 9.50
C ARG A 127 -1.31 -18.18 8.10
N ILE A 128 -0.08 -18.66 7.95
CA ILE A 128 0.53 -18.90 6.64
C ILE A 128 0.59 -20.40 6.38
N LEU A 129 0.29 -20.80 5.14
CA LEU A 129 0.43 -22.16 4.66
C LEU A 129 1.45 -22.21 3.53
N ILE A 130 2.38 -23.16 3.61
CA ILE A 130 3.41 -23.37 2.59
C ILE A 130 3.30 -24.82 2.11
N ARG A 131 3.04 -24.98 0.81
CA ARG A 131 2.93 -26.31 0.20
C ARG A 131 4.21 -26.65 -0.56
N TYR A 132 4.79 -27.79 -0.24
CA TYR A 132 5.95 -28.36 -0.91
C TYR A 132 5.52 -29.58 -1.72
N THR A 133 5.74 -29.55 -3.02
CA THR A 133 5.42 -30.68 -3.91
C THR A 133 6.70 -31.21 -4.52
N LEU A 134 6.96 -32.50 -4.33
CA LEU A 134 8.07 -33.19 -4.97
C LEU A 134 7.66 -33.56 -6.39
N VAL A 135 7.99 -32.68 -7.34
CA VAL A 135 7.56 -32.81 -8.74
C VAL A 135 8.29 -33.97 -9.41
N ASP A 136 9.58 -34.11 -9.13
CA ASP A 136 10.40 -35.20 -9.66
C ASP A 136 11.51 -35.61 -8.68
N ALA A 137 11.75 -36.90 -8.59
CA ALA A 137 12.84 -37.47 -7.80
C ALA A 137 13.13 -38.90 -8.25
N HIS A 138 14.40 -39.30 -8.21
CA HIS A 138 14.82 -40.63 -8.59
C HIS A 138 15.16 -41.55 -7.40
N SER A 139 15.08 -41.00 -6.19
CA SER A 139 15.42 -41.73 -4.95
C SER A 139 14.63 -41.20 -3.76
N ALA A 140 14.70 -41.92 -2.65
CA ALA A 140 14.06 -41.52 -1.38
C ALA A 140 14.53 -40.12 -0.97
N THR A 141 13.59 -39.26 -0.64
CA THR A 141 13.83 -37.85 -0.31
C THR A 141 13.21 -37.52 1.05
N THR A 142 13.97 -36.80 1.87
CA THR A 142 13.50 -36.25 3.14
C THR A 142 13.60 -34.73 3.08
N LEU A 143 12.58 -34.04 3.61
CA LEU A 143 12.58 -32.59 3.81
C LEU A 143 12.84 -32.28 5.27
N ARG A 144 13.70 -31.31 5.53
CA ARG A 144 13.93 -30.74 6.85
C ARG A 144 13.50 -29.27 6.83
N PHE A 145 12.75 -28.86 7.86
CA PHE A 145 12.30 -27.48 8.02
C PHE A 145 12.85 -26.90 9.30
N ARG A 146 13.62 -25.81 9.17
CA ARG A 146 14.23 -25.11 10.30
C ARG A 146 13.61 -23.72 10.43
N PRO A 147 12.70 -23.49 11.42
CA PRO A 147 12.05 -22.19 11.59
C PRO A 147 12.95 -21.19 12.33
N PHE A 148 12.97 -19.96 11.85
CA PHE A 148 13.68 -18.83 12.45
C PHE A 148 12.68 -17.91 13.13
N LEU A 149 12.71 -17.84 14.46
CA LEU A 149 11.76 -17.10 15.29
C LEU A 149 12.33 -15.77 15.74
N ALA A 150 11.49 -14.73 15.71
CA ALA A 150 11.86 -13.40 16.17
C ALA A 150 11.08 -12.97 17.42
N PHE A 151 9.75 -13.04 17.39
CA PHE A 151 8.88 -12.56 18.48
C PHE A 151 9.26 -11.14 18.91
N ARG A 152 9.19 -10.22 17.97
CA ARG A 152 9.53 -8.80 18.15
C ARG A 152 8.62 -7.88 17.36
N SER A 153 8.53 -6.63 17.83
CA SER A 153 7.90 -5.56 17.03
C SER A 153 8.66 -5.37 15.71
N VAL A 154 7.94 -5.00 14.65
CA VAL A 154 8.57 -4.59 13.37
C VAL A 154 9.46 -3.35 13.51
N ARG A 155 9.36 -2.62 14.63
CA ARG A 155 10.19 -1.45 14.92
C ARG A 155 11.50 -1.78 15.61
N GLU A 156 11.65 -2.99 16.14
CA GLU A 156 12.78 -3.42 16.96
C GLU A 156 13.50 -4.61 16.34
N TYR A 157 14.61 -5.01 16.95
CA TYR A 157 15.35 -6.21 16.60
C TYR A 157 15.44 -7.13 17.79
N THR A 158 15.56 -8.44 17.55
CA THR A 158 15.86 -9.41 18.58
C THR A 158 17.35 -9.73 18.58
N HIS A 159 17.89 -9.96 19.76
CA HIS A 159 19.27 -10.40 19.96
C HIS A 159 19.29 -11.54 20.96
N GLU A 160 20.31 -12.41 20.88
CA GLU A 160 20.47 -13.50 21.82
C GLU A 160 20.40 -12.99 23.27
N ASN A 161 19.49 -13.60 24.05
CA ASN A 161 19.29 -13.20 25.44
C ASN A 161 18.83 -14.41 26.29
N SER A 162 18.97 -14.29 27.60
CA SER A 162 18.59 -15.33 28.54
C SER A 162 17.11 -15.34 28.93
N GLN A 163 16.35 -14.31 28.53
CA GLN A 163 14.92 -14.19 28.87
C GLN A 163 14.03 -14.92 27.86
N ALA A 164 14.53 -15.16 26.64
CA ALA A 164 13.80 -15.90 25.63
C ALA A 164 13.54 -17.34 26.12
N SER A 165 12.26 -17.71 26.15
CA SER A 165 11.89 -19.09 26.49
C SER A 165 12.34 -20.05 25.41
N ARG A 166 12.91 -21.17 25.84
CA ARG A 166 13.29 -22.29 24.96
C ARG A 166 12.28 -23.44 25.06
N ASP A 167 11.20 -23.25 25.79
CA ASP A 167 10.18 -24.29 26.00
C ASP A 167 9.34 -24.46 24.77
N TYR A 168 8.94 -25.69 24.53
CA TYR A 168 7.98 -26.05 23.51
C TYR A 168 7.09 -27.17 24.00
N GLN A 169 5.92 -27.31 23.37
CA GLN A 169 5.02 -28.44 23.63
C GLN A 169 4.66 -29.11 22.32
N LEU A 170 4.55 -30.43 22.36
CA LEU A 170 4.11 -31.20 21.22
C LEU A 170 2.60 -31.00 20.99
N VAL A 171 2.23 -30.83 19.75
CA VAL A 171 0.84 -30.86 19.27
C VAL A 171 0.73 -31.88 18.14
N GLU A 172 -0.46 -32.09 17.63
CA GLU A 172 -0.63 -33.03 16.51
C GLU A 172 0.21 -32.59 15.30
N ASN A 173 1.12 -33.45 14.87
CA ASN A 173 2.06 -33.24 13.76
C ASN A 173 2.90 -31.94 13.86
N GLY A 174 3.25 -31.52 15.07
CA GLY A 174 4.05 -30.32 15.22
C GLY A 174 4.33 -29.91 16.65
N ILE A 175 4.64 -28.63 16.82
CA ILE A 175 4.91 -28.03 18.12
C ILE A 175 4.19 -26.69 18.27
N LYS A 176 4.05 -26.26 19.51
CA LYS A 176 3.76 -24.86 19.86
C LYS A 176 4.84 -24.28 20.76
N THR A 177 5.13 -23.02 20.60
CA THR A 177 6.14 -22.31 21.37
C THR A 177 5.81 -20.82 21.48
N CYS A 178 6.35 -20.17 22.51
CA CYS A 178 6.23 -18.72 22.71
C CYS A 178 7.51 -18.25 23.39
N MET A 179 8.20 -17.28 22.77
CA MET A 179 9.49 -16.80 23.28
C MET A 179 9.38 -15.86 24.46
N TYR A 180 8.32 -15.03 24.51
CA TYR A 180 8.16 -13.99 25.53
C TYR A 180 6.72 -13.88 26.01
N PRO A 181 6.50 -13.47 27.28
CA PRO A 181 5.16 -13.22 27.79
C PRO A 181 4.40 -12.13 26.99
N GLY A 182 3.10 -12.25 26.88
CA GLY A 182 2.24 -11.31 26.19
C GLY A 182 2.00 -11.61 24.71
N TYR A 183 2.85 -12.45 24.11
CA TYR A 183 2.65 -12.97 22.76
C TYR A 183 1.68 -14.15 22.74
N PRO A 184 0.97 -14.36 21.61
CA PRO A 184 0.28 -15.61 21.39
C PRO A 184 1.28 -16.77 21.21
N GLU A 185 0.82 -17.98 21.41
CA GLU A 185 1.61 -19.17 21.07
C GLU A 185 1.69 -19.34 19.56
N LEU A 186 2.86 -19.70 19.06
CA LEU A 186 3.07 -20.04 17.65
C LEU A 186 2.95 -21.55 17.47
N PHE A 187 1.98 -21.97 16.66
CA PHE A 187 1.75 -23.37 16.28
C PHE A 187 2.36 -23.63 14.92
N MET A 188 3.27 -24.57 14.86
CA MET A 188 3.90 -25.04 13.62
C MET A 188 3.58 -26.50 13.43
N GLN A 189 2.82 -26.82 12.38
CA GLN A 189 2.28 -28.17 12.14
C GLN A 189 2.38 -28.52 10.66
N LEU A 190 2.53 -29.82 10.38
CA LEU A 190 2.52 -30.36 9.03
C LEU A 190 1.26 -31.23 8.82
N ASN A 191 0.84 -31.37 7.58
CA ASN A 191 -0.29 -32.25 7.24
C ASN A 191 0.07 -33.75 7.33
N LYS A 192 1.34 -34.08 7.49
CA LYS A 192 1.86 -35.43 7.58
C LYS A 192 2.59 -35.62 8.91
N LYS A 193 2.52 -36.83 9.47
CA LYS A 193 3.31 -37.19 10.65
C LYS A 193 4.79 -36.98 10.38
N ASN A 194 5.46 -36.35 11.32
CA ASN A 194 6.86 -35.95 11.22
C ASN A 194 7.57 -36.06 12.55
N GLU A 195 8.89 -35.91 12.53
CA GLU A 195 9.72 -35.85 13.73
C GLU A 195 10.20 -34.42 13.97
N PHE A 196 10.06 -33.95 15.20
CA PHE A 196 10.67 -32.71 15.64
C PHE A 196 11.92 -33.01 16.46
N HIS A 197 13.06 -32.47 16.01
CA HIS A 197 14.33 -32.59 16.67
C HIS A 197 14.66 -31.31 17.43
N TYR A 198 14.64 -31.34 18.74
CA TYR A 198 14.96 -30.21 19.58
C TYR A 198 16.48 -29.94 19.54
N GLU A 199 16.86 -28.83 18.93
CA GLU A 199 18.23 -28.39 18.75
C GLU A 199 18.29 -26.87 18.83
N PRO A 200 18.08 -26.28 20.03
CA PRO A 200 18.00 -24.83 20.19
C PRO A 200 19.32 -24.14 19.89
N ASN A 201 19.24 -23.10 19.07
CA ASN A 201 20.41 -22.30 18.71
C ASN A 201 20.01 -20.88 18.32
N TRP A 202 20.95 -19.96 18.47
CA TRP A 202 20.83 -18.60 17.96
C TRP A 202 21.66 -18.45 16.69
N TYR A 203 21.05 -17.91 15.64
CA TYR A 203 21.74 -17.51 14.41
C TYR A 203 22.01 -16.02 14.49
N ARG A 204 23.30 -15.65 14.63
CA ARG A 204 23.74 -14.33 15.01
C ARG A 204 24.16 -13.50 13.82
N GLY A 205 23.93 -12.18 13.90
CA GLY A 205 24.43 -11.21 12.93
C GLY A 205 23.77 -11.27 11.57
N ILE A 206 22.49 -11.61 11.51
CA ILE A 206 21.70 -11.51 10.28
C ILE A 206 21.49 -10.03 9.97
N GLU A 207 21.76 -9.62 8.74
CA GLU A 207 21.71 -8.22 8.30
C GLU A 207 20.58 -7.95 7.31
N TYR A 208 20.03 -6.75 7.40
CA TYR A 208 18.97 -6.25 6.51
C TYR A 208 19.49 -5.07 5.69
N PRO A 209 19.91 -5.30 4.43
CA PRO A 209 20.55 -4.26 3.62
C PRO A 209 19.64 -3.05 3.33
N LYS A 210 18.33 -3.24 3.25
CA LYS A 210 17.39 -2.12 3.05
C LYS A 210 17.36 -1.17 4.24
N GLU A 211 17.52 -1.67 5.46
CA GLU A 211 17.59 -0.82 6.65
C GLU A 211 18.95 -0.09 6.72
N GLN A 212 20.02 -0.74 6.31
CA GLN A 212 21.33 -0.13 6.18
C GLN A 212 21.33 1.04 5.19
N GLU A 213 20.74 0.85 4.00
CA GLU A 213 20.60 1.91 2.98
C GLU A 213 19.82 3.12 3.51
N ARG A 214 18.87 2.88 4.40
CA ARG A 214 18.01 3.91 5.01
C ARG A 214 18.65 4.59 6.23
N GLY A 215 19.85 4.16 6.63
CA GLY A 215 20.60 4.76 7.73
C GLY A 215 20.17 4.32 9.13
N TYR A 216 19.52 3.17 9.24
CA TYR A 216 19.08 2.59 10.52
C TYR A 216 19.97 1.43 10.95
N ASP A 217 19.82 0.98 12.19
CA ASP A 217 20.32 -0.31 12.63
C ASP A 217 19.76 -1.41 11.73
N PHE A 218 20.55 -2.43 11.44
CA PHE A 218 20.23 -3.38 10.39
C PHE A 218 20.60 -4.83 10.67
N ASN A 219 20.89 -5.20 11.94
CA ASN A 219 21.22 -6.57 12.27
C ASN A 219 20.41 -7.10 13.45
N GLU A 220 20.20 -8.41 13.46
CA GLU A 220 19.58 -9.12 14.56
C GLU A 220 20.06 -10.56 14.66
N ASP A 221 19.75 -11.19 15.78
CA ASP A 221 19.91 -12.62 16.01
C ASP A 221 18.52 -13.26 15.98
N LEU A 222 18.40 -14.43 15.35
CA LEU A 222 17.15 -15.17 15.31
C LEU A 222 17.29 -16.50 16.04
N TYR A 223 16.24 -16.87 16.77
CA TYR A 223 16.19 -18.11 17.53
C TYR A 223 15.59 -19.24 16.71
N VAL A 224 16.28 -20.39 16.73
CA VAL A 224 15.81 -21.63 16.07
C VAL A 224 15.67 -22.72 17.13
N PRO A 225 14.44 -23.21 17.40
CA PRO A 225 14.23 -24.24 18.43
C PRO A 225 14.73 -25.63 18.01
N GLY A 226 14.89 -25.87 16.73
CA GLY A 226 15.26 -27.14 16.14
C GLY A 226 14.70 -27.27 14.73
N TYR A 227 14.37 -28.48 14.33
CA TYR A 227 13.89 -28.73 12.96
C TYR A 227 12.91 -29.88 12.90
N PHE A 228 12.04 -29.83 11.87
CA PHE A 228 11.12 -30.91 11.53
C PHE A 228 11.72 -31.73 10.39
N GLU A 229 11.60 -33.04 10.44
CA GLU A 229 11.92 -33.92 9.32
C GLU A 229 10.72 -34.76 8.90
N VAL A 230 10.52 -34.89 7.60
CA VAL A 230 9.43 -35.64 7.00
C VAL A 230 9.86 -36.22 5.67
N ASP A 231 9.53 -37.48 5.43
CA ASP A 231 9.77 -38.12 4.15
C ASP A 231 8.72 -37.68 3.12
N ILE A 232 9.15 -37.48 1.90
CA ILE A 232 8.28 -37.09 0.78
C ILE A 232 8.57 -37.97 -0.43
N LYS A 233 7.48 -38.39 -1.09
CA LYS A 233 7.54 -39.20 -2.32
C LYS A 233 7.27 -38.36 -3.56
N LYS A 234 7.77 -38.78 -4.70
CA LYS A 234 7.46 -38.17 -5.98
C LYS A 234 5.94 -38.01 -6.16
N GLY A 235 5.49 -36.82 -6.50
CA GLY A 235 4.09 -36.47 -6.68
C GLY A 235 3.34 -36.13 -5.39
N GLU A 236 3.96 -36.33 -4.22
CA GLU A 236 3.36 -35.99 -2.92
C GLU A 236 3.54 -34.50 -2.60
N SER A 237 2.58 -33.96 -1.88
CA SER A 237 2.64 -32.61 -1.34
C SER A 237 2.60 -32.62 0.18
N ILE A 238 3.44 -31.79 0.80
CA ILE A 238 3.47 -31.55 2.24
C ILE A 238 3.14 -30.08 2.48
N ILE A 239 2.27 -29.81 3.46
CA ILE A 239 1.87 -28.46 3.84
C ILE A 239 2.41 -28.17 5.24
N PHE A 240 3.21 -27.09 5.33
CA PHE A 240 3.66 -26.51 6.59
C PHE A 240 2.71 -25.38 6.97
N SER A 241 2.18 -25.43 8.19
CA SER A 241 1.31 -24.39 8.75
C SER A 241 2.03 -23.68 9.90
N ALA A 242 2.01 -22.35 9.87
CA ALA A 242 2.40 -21.52 11.01
C ALA A 242 1.23 -20.56 11.33
N GLY A 243 0.74 -20.61 12.55
CA GLY A 243 -0.37 -19.79 13.01
C GLY A 243 -0.40 -19.66 14.53
N ILE A 244 -1.37 -18.87 15.02
CA ILE A 244 -1.52 -18.62 16.47
C ILE A 244 -2.58 -19.47 17.14
N SER A 245 -3.08 -20.47 16.43
CA SER A 245 -4.00 -21.47 16.94
C SER A 245 -3.69 -22.84 16.36
N GLU A 246 -4.05 -23.89 17.08
CA GLU A 246 -3.93 -25.25 16.58
C GLU A 246 -4.90 -25.50 15.45
N ILE A 247 -4.45 -26.23 14.43
CA ILE A 247 -5.31 -26.69 13.34
C ILE A 247 -5.23 -28.21 13.25
N SER A 248 -6.34 -28.85 12.87
CA SER A 248 -6.28 -30.29 12.55
C SER A 248 -5.47 -30.52 11.28
N PRO A 249 -4.39 -31.33 11.32
CA PRO A 249 -3.57 -31.57 10.14
C PRO A 249 -4.33 -32.11 8.94
N ARG A 250 -5.41 -32.83 9.17
CA ARG A 250 -6.28 -33.38 8.11
C ARG A 250 -7.00 -32.31 7.31
N ARG A 251 -7.17 -31.10 7.88
CA ARG A 251 -7.84 -29.97 7.21
C ARG A 251 -6.90 -29.14 6.36
N LEU A 252 -5.58 -29.27 6.53
CA LEU A 252 -4.61 -28.40 5.85
C LEU A 252 -4.70 -28.45 4.34
N LYS A 253 -4.84 -29.65 3.75
CA LYS A 253 -4.96 -29.80 2.30
C LYS A 253 -6.22 -29.10 1.78
N GLN A 254 -7.36 -29.33 2.41
CA GLN A 254 -8.63 -28.71 2.02
C GLN A 254 -8.58 -27.19 2.19
N THR A 255 -8.02 -26.70 3.29
CA THR A 255 -7.88 -25.26 3.54
C THR A 255 -6.99 -24.61 2.49
N PHE A 256 -5.86 -25.23 2.16
CA PHE A 256 -4.96 -24.70 1.13
C PHE A 256 -5.66 -24.63 -0.24
N GLU A 257 -6.30 -25.70 -0.65
CA GLU A 257 -7.01 -25.78 -1.95
C GLU A 257 -8.16 -24.77 -2.02
N ALA A 258 -8.92 -24.60 -0.95
CA ALA A 258 -9.99 -23.59 -0.88
C ALA A 258 -9.45 -22.15 -0.98
N GLU A 259 -8.37 -21.85 -0.30
CA GLU A 259 -7.73 -20.54 -0.37
C GLU A 259 -7.16 -20.26 -1.77
N VAL A 260 -6.54 -21.25 -2.41
CA VAL A 260 -6.06 -21.12 -3.80
C VAL A 260 -7.22 -20.84 -4.76
N ALA A 261 -8.32 -21.58 -4.61
CA ALA A 261 -9.51 -21.44 -5.46
C ALA A 261 -10.16 -20.04 -5.35
N ASP A 262 -10.01 -19.39 -4.19
CA ASP A 262 -10.52 -18.03 -3.95
C ASP A 262 -9.64 -16.93 -4.55
N ARG A 263 -8.45 -17.27 -5.07
CA ARG A 263 -7.51 -16.29 -5.65
C ARG A 263 -7.79 -16.08 -7.14
N THR A 264 -7.78 -14.82 -7.56
CA THR A 264 -7.86 -14.46 -8.97
C THR A 264 -6.46 -14.53 -9.59
N PRO A 265 -6.27 -15.19 -10.74
CA PRO A 265 -4.98 -15.20 -11.45
C PRO A 265 -4.56 -13.77 -11.86
N ARG A 266 -3.26 -13.50 -11.76
CA ARG A 266 -2.64 -12.25 -12.20
C ARG A 266 -2.21 -12.35 -13.67
N ASP A 267 -3.18 -12.49 -14.56
CA ASP A 267 -2.98 -12.72 -15.99
C ASP A 267 -3.01 -11.43 -16.82
N SER A 268 -3.26 -10.29 -16.17
CA SER A 268 -3.29 -8.97 -16.79
C SER A 268 -2.87 -7.89 -15.80
N PHE A 269 -2.54 -6.70 -16.31
CA PHE A 269 -2.25 -5.54 -15.48
C PHE A 269 -3.41 -5.22 -14.52
N TYR A 270 -4.62 -5.21 -15.05
CA TYR A 270 -5.82 -5.00 -14.23
C TYR A 270 -5.95 -6.03 -13.10
N HIS A 271 -5.78 -7.33 -13.40
CA HIS A 271 -5.89 -8.37 -12.38
C HIS A 271 -4.75 -8.31 -11.34
N CYS A 272 -3.55 -7.92 -11.73
CA CYS A 272 -2.46 -7.63 -10.78
C CYS A 272 -2.88 -6.56 -9.79
N LEU A 273 -3.36 -5.42 -10.28
CA LEU A 273 -3.76 -4.29 -9.43
C LEU A 273 -5.01 -4.61 -8.62
N LYS A 274 -5.96 -5.36 -9.16
CA LYS A 274 -7.15 -5.81 -8.41
C LYS A 274 -6.77 -6.69 -7.22
N ASN A 275 -5.86 -7.64 -7.40
CA ASN A 275 -5.33 -8.44 -6.30
C ASN A 275 -4.61 -7.57 -5.26
N SER A 276 -3.82 -6.61 -5.73
CA SER A 276 -3.13 -5.66 -4.85
C SER A 276 -4.13 -4.80 -4.07
N ALA A 277 -5.20 -4.34 -4.70
CA ALA A 277 -6.27 -3.56 -4.05
C ALA A 277 -6.87 -4.31 -2.85
N HIS A 278 -7.15 -5.59 -3.00
CA HIS A 278 -7.71 -6.40 -1.92
C HIS A 278 -6.80 -6.49 -0.69
N GLN A 279 -5.50 -6.33 -0.86
CA GLN A 279 -4.54 -6.45 0.24
C GLN A 279 -4.56 -5.26 1.21
N PHE A 280 -5.07 -4.10 0.80
CA PHE A 280 -5.13 -2.92 1.65
C PHE A 280 -6.31 -2.91 2.62
N HIS A 281 -7.31 -3.76 2.40
CA HIS A 281 -8.45 -3.88 3.31
C HIS A 281 -8.02 -4.46 4.64
N ASN A 282 -8.50 -3.87 5.73
CA ASN A 282 -8.24 -4.31 7.10
C ASN A 282 -9.53 -4.33 7.88
N LYS A 283 -10.15 -5.51 7.95
CA LYS A 283 -11.38 -5.72 8.70
C LYS A 283 -11.04 -6.15 10.13
N GLN A 284 -11.52 -5.37 11.10
CA GLN A 284 -11.36 -5.65 12.53
C GLN A 284 -12.73 -5.55 13.22
N GLU A 285 -13.25 -6.69 13.68
CA GLU A 285 -14.60 -6.79 14.23
C GLU A 285 -15.66 -6.26 13.24
N GLU A 286 -16.33 -5.16 13.58
CA GLU A 286 -17.31 -4.53 12.69
C GLU A 286 -16.75 -3.37 11.89
N ASP A 287 -15.53 -2.92 12.18
CA ASP A 287 -14.88 -1.82 11.49
C ASP A 287 -14.12 -2.31 10.27
N HIS A 288 -14.19 -1.52 9.20
CA HIS A 288 -13.55 -1.83 7.94
C HIS A 288 -12.66 -0.67 7.50
N TYR A 289 -11.35 -0.90 7.53
CA TYR A 289 -10.33 0.11 7.22
C TYR A 289 -9.66 -0.13 5.88
N ILE A 290 -9.08 0.93 5.32
CA ILE A 290 -8.09 0.86 4.24
C ILE A 290 -6.76 1.33 4.81
N LEU A 291 -5.75 0.46 4.78
CA LEU A 291 -4.39 0.86 5.16
C LEU A 291 -3.74 1.63 4.01
N ALA A 292 -3.00 2.69 4.34
CA ALA A 292 -2.36 3.56 3.34
C ALA A 292 -1.27 2.84 2.55
N GLY A 293 -0.63 1.84 3.16
CA GLY A 293 0.42 1.06 2.51
C GLY A 293 1.09 0.09 3.46
N TYR A 294 1.84 -0.85 2.89
CA TYR A 294 2.59 -1.86 3.61
C TYR A 294 4.09 -1.64 3.42
N PRO A 295 4.92 -1.96 4.42
CA PRO A 295 4.56 -2.63 5.69
C PRO A 295 4.35 -1.71 6.90
N TRP A 296 4.44 -0.38 6.78
CA TRP A 296 4.47 0.48 7.97
C TRP A 296 3.35 1.52 8.10
N PHE A 297 2.53 1.72 7.08
CA PHE A 297 1.45 2.70 7.16
C PHE A 297 0.21 2.14 7.86
N LYS A 298 -0.50 3.02 8.54
CA LYS A 298 -1.80 2.76 9.15
C LYS A 298 -2.93 3.33 8.29
N CYS A 299 -4.16 3.34 8.80
CA CYS A 299 -5.29 3.95 8.13
C CYS A 299 -5.27 5.47 8.36
N ARG A 300 -4.77 6.22 7.40
CA ARG A 300 -4.83 7.68 7.40
C ARG A 300 -6.06 8.13 6.61
N ALA A 301 -6.82 9.07 7.17
CA ALA A 301 -8.10 9.49 6.61
C ALA A 301 -8.00 9.98 5.15
N ARG A 302 -7.05 10.84 4.84
CA ARG A 302 -6.84 11.32 3.45
C ARG A 302 -6.58 10.20 2.49
N ASP A 303 -5.61 9.35 2.81
CA ASP A 303 -5.20 8.22 1.97
C ASP A 303 -6.36 7.26 1.76
N MET A 304 -7.14 7.02 2.81
CA MET A 304 -8.33 6.17 2.74
C MET A 304 -9.38 6.73 1.75
N PHE A 305 -9.74 8.02 1.87
CA PHE A 305 -10.76 8.61 1.00
C PHE A 305 -10.30 8.72 -0.45
N VAL A 306 -9.04 9.08 -0.69
CA VAL A 306 -8.48 9.14 -2.05
C VAL A 306 -8.41 7.74 -2.67
N SER A 307 -8.06 6.73 -1.88
CA SER A 307 -7.92 5.35 -2.36
C SER A 307 -9.25 4.63 -2.53
N LEU A 308 -10.24 4.97 -1.74
CA LEU A 308 -11.49 4.21 -1.65
C LEU A 308 -12.19 3.97 -2.99
N PRO A 309 -12.38 4.98 -3.87
CA PRO A 309 -13.02 4.74 -5.17
C PRO A 309 -12.26 3.73 -6.04
N GLY A 310 -10.95 3.87 -6.15
CA GLY A 310 -10.12 2.99 -6.98
C GLY A 310 -10.01 1.57 -6.45
N LEU A 311 -9.95 1.39 -5.12
CA LEU A 311 -9.83 0.08 -4.51
C LEU A 311 -11.15 -0.71 -4.46
N THR A 312 -12.27 -0.06 -4.64
CA THR A 312 -13.59 -0.69 -4.51
C THR A 312 -14.46 -0.51 -5.75
N LEU A 313 -14.84 0.71 -6.09
CA LEU A 313 -15.72 1.00 -7.23
C LEU A 313 -15.10 0.59 -8.56
N ALA A 314 -13.81 0.85 -8.73
CA ALA A 314 -13.10 0.52 -9.97
C ALA A 314 -12.93 -0.98 -10.21
N VAL A 315 -13.11 -1.80 -9.19
CA VAL A 315 -13.08 -3.28 -9.28
C VAL A 315 -14.46 -3.91 -9.09
N ASP A 316 -15.51 -3.10 -9.25
CA ASP A 316 -16.92 -3.51 -9.20
C ASP A 316 -17.37 -4.08 -7.84
N GLU A 317 -16.77 -3.61 -6.75
CA GLU A 317 -17.05 -4.03 -5.38
C GLU A 317 -17.73 -2.91 -4.58
N ILE A 318 -18.95 -2.55 -4.97
CA ILE A 318 -19.72 -1.46 -4.36
C ILE A 318 -19.97 -1.70 -2.87
N GLY A 319 -20.24 -2.94 -2.47
CA GLY A 319 -20.46 -3.32 -1.08
C GLY A 319 -19.25 -3.01 -0.18
N GLU A 320 -18.06 -3.23 -0.68
CA GLU A 320 -16.82 -2.91 0.05
C GLU A 320 -16.65 -1.40 0.27
N PHE A 321 -17.02 -0.58 -0.73
CA PHE A 321 -17.08 0.87 -0.56
C PHE A 321 -18.02 1.26 0.59
N GLU A 322 -19.22 0.70 0.58
CA GLU A 322 -20.24 1.02 1.58
C GLU A 322 -19.81 0.60 2.99
N ASP A 323 -19.16 -0.55 3.13
CA ASP A 323 -18.65 -1.03 4.42
C ASP A 323 -17.56 -0.11 5.00
N VAL A 324 -16.61 0.29 4.18
CA VAL A 324 -15.55 1.24 4.60
C VAL A 324 -16.16 2.61 4.92
N MET A 325 -17.09 3.09 4.08
CA MET A 325 -17.73 4.38 4.29
C MET A 325 -18.59 4.41 5.56
N GLU A 326 -19.16 3.28 5.97
CA GLU A 326 -19.89 3.21 7.24
C GLU A 326 -18.96 3.40 8.45
N THR A 327 -17.79 2.79 8.46
CA THR A 327 -16.75 3.05 9.47
C THR A 327 -16.32 4.52 9.44
N ALA A 328 -16.06 5.06 8.26
CA ALA A 328 -15.67 6.45 8.06
C ALA A 328 -16.79 7.43 8.50
N ARG A 329 -18.04 7.12 8.23
CA ARG A 329 -19.20 7.94 8.67
C ARG A 329 -19.21 8.14 10.16
N LYS A 330 -19.03 7.06 10.93
CA LYS A 330 -18.99 7.14 12.40
C LYS A 330 -17.86 8.07 12.87
N ALA A 331 -16.69 7.94 12.27
CA ALA A 331 -15.53 8.79 12.56
C ALA A 331 -15.78 10.26 12.21
N ILE A 332 -16.36 10.54 11.03
CA ILE A 332 -16.71 11.91 10.61
C ILE A 332 -17.75 12.51 11.55
N ASN A 333 -18.79 11.78 11.89
CA ASN A 333 -19.83 12.26 12.80
C ASN A 333 -19.26 12.60 14.17
N ASN A 334 -18.38 11.76 14.71
CA ASN A 334 -17.71 12.03 15.98
C ASN A 334 -16.83 13.28 15.88
N TYR A 335 -16.08 13.43 14.80
CA TYR A 335 -15.26 14.62 14.58
C TYR A 335 -16.09 15.90 14.52
N ILE A 336 -17.18 15.91 13.76
CA ILE A 336 -18.09 17.07 13.63
C ILE A 336 -18.70 17.46 14.99
N LYS A 337 -19.01 16.48 15.83
CA LYS A 337 -19.56 16.71 17.17
C LYS A 337 -18.52 17.09 18.22
N GLY A 338 -17.23 17.07 17.88
CA GLY A 338 -16.15 17.30 18.83
C GLY A 338 -15.91 16.16 19.79
N GLU A 339 -16.38 14.97 19.46
CA GLU A 339 -16.19 13.74 20.23
C GLU A 339 -14.91 12.99 19.78
N PRO A 340 -14.35 12.09 20.61
CA PRO A 340 -13.26 11.23 20.18
C PRO A 340 -13.65 10.43 18.93
N ILE A 341 -12.71 10.23 18.00
CA ILE A 341 -12.96 9.53 16.74
C ILE A 341 -13.52 8.12 16.96
N GLY A 342 -13.07 7.42 18.00
CA GLY A 342 -13.61 6.13 18.42
C GLY A 342 -13.20 4.94 17.55
N CYS A 343 -12.28 5.12 16.62
CA CYS A 343 -11.76 4.08 15.76
C CYS A 343 -10.31 4.39 15.34
N LYS A 344 -9.69 3.49 14.56
CA LYS A 344 -8.29 3.60 14.15
C LYS A 344 -8.10 4.32 12.79
N ILE A 345 -8.85 5.38 12.56
CA ILE A 345 -8.64 6.30 11.43
C ILE A 345 -7.92 7.54 11.95
N TYR A 346 -6.73 7.80 11.44
CA TYR A 346 -5.87 8.88 11.91
C TYR A 346 -5.95 10.11 11.00
N GLU A 347 -5.63 11.28 11.55
CA GLU A 347 -5.52 12.55 10.82
C GLU A 347 -6.84 13.03 10.19
N MET A 348 -7.98 12.74 10.84
CA MET A 348 -9.30 13.20 10.38
C MET A 348 -9.42 14.73 10.37
N ASP A 349 -8.66 15.40 11.22
CA ASP A 349 -8.68 16.85 11.43
C ASP A 349 -7.86 17.64 10.42
N ASP A 350 -7.15 17.00 9.51
CA ASP A 350 -6.46 17.70 8.44
C ASP A 350 -7.44 18.44 7.53
N PRO A 351 -7.08 19.63 7.02
CA PRO A 351 -8.07 20.54 6.41
C PRO A 351 -8.73 20.02 5.12
N ASP A 352 -8.08 19.16 4.37
CA ASP A 352 -8.59 18.62 3.10
C ASP A 352 -9.40 17.33 3.25
N VAL A 353 -9.38 16.68 4.41
CA VAL A 353 -9.88 15.31 4.59
C VAL A 353 -11.39 15.21 4.34
N LEU A 354 -12.20 16.10 4.92
CA LEU A 354 -13.65 16.07 4.70
C LEU A 354 -14.01 16.35 3.23
N LEU A 355 -13.21 17.16 2.57
CA LEU A 355 -13.41 17.44 1.15
C LEU A 355 -13.07 16.25 0.25
N TRP A 356 -12.06 15.48 0.62
CA TRP A 356 -11.77 14.20 -0.05
C TRP A 356 -12.88 13.17 0.20
N ALA A 357 -13.49 13.18 1.37
CA ALA A 357 -14.67 12.34 1.63
C ALA A 357 -15.83 12.70 0.69
N VAL A 358 -16.08 13.98 0.46
CA VAL A 358 -17.09 14.44 -0.53
C VAL A 358 -16.73 13.96 -1.92
N TRP A 359 -15.47 14.07 -2.34
CA TRP A 359 -15.02 13.56 -3.63
C TRP A 359 -15.23 12.05 -3.78
N ALA A 360 -14.92 11.28 -2.74
CA ALA A 360 -15.16 9.83 -2.75
C ALA A 360 -16.64 9.50 -2.92
N LEU A 361 -17.53 10.21 -2.22
CA LEU A 361 -18.98 10.04 -2.35
C LEU A 361 -19.50 10.50 -3.73
N GLN A 362 -18.88 11.49 -4.33
CA GLN A 362 -19.16 11.89 -5.71
C GLN A 362 -18.82 10.75 -6.70
N GLN A 363 -17.69 10.05 -6.49
CA GLN A 363 -17.36 8.89 -7.31
C GLN A 363 -18.37 7.76 -7.10
N TYR A 364 -18.83 7.54 -5.88
CA TYR A 364 -19.89 6.58 -5.59
C TYR A 364 -21.18 6.92 -6.35
N ALA A 365 -21.58 8.19 -6.39
CA ALA A 365 -22.74 8.64 -7.14
C ALA A 365 -22.61 8.38 -8.64
N LYS A 366 -21.40 8.49 -9.19
CA LYS A 366 -21.11 8.22 -10.61
C LYS A 366 -21.17 6.74 -10.96
N GLU A 367 -20.78 5.85 -10.05
CA GLU A 367 -20.82 4.40 -10.27
C GLU A 367 -22.18 3.76 -9.92
N THR A 368 -22.99 4.42 -9.10
CA THR A 368 -24.35 3.99 -8.76
C THR A 368 -25.37 4.94 -9.37
N SER A 369 -25.91 5.84 -8.57
CA SER A 369 -26.75 6.95 -9.02
C SER A 369 -26.72 8.07 -7.98
N ARG A 370 -27.03 9.30 -8.41
CA ARG A 370 -27.20 10.43 -7.49
C ARG A 370 -28.31 10.18 -6.48
N GLU A 371 -29.39 9.54 -6.91
CA GLU A 371 -30.50 9.17 -6.02
C GLU A 371 -30.05 8.23 -4.92
N GLN A 372 -29.31 7.18 -5.24
CA GLN A 372 -28.77 6.24 -4.26
C GLN A 372 -27.76 6.89 -3.32
N CYS A 373 -26.87 7.73 -3.83
CA CYS A 373 -25.93 8.50 -3.03
C CYS A 373 -26.65 9.43 -2.06
N ARG A 374 -27.67 10.16 -2.53
CA ARG A 374 -28.46 11.04 -1.68
C ARG A 374 -29.20 10.26 -0.59
N ALA A 375 -29.80 9.12 -0.94
CA ALA A 375 -30.52 8.29 0.03
C ALA A 375 -29.62 7.78 1.15
N LYS A 376 -28.41 7.34 0.82
CA LYS A 376 -27.46 6.78 1.80
C LYS A 376 -26.60 7.83 2.49
N TYR A 377 -26.15 8.85 1.79
CA TYR A 377 -25.09 9.76 2.24
C TYR A 377 -25.46 11.24 2.15
N GLY A 378 -26.69 11.56 1.74
CA GLY A 378 -27.12 12.95 1.59
C GLY A 378 -27.01 13.76 2.87
N SER A 379 -27.46 13.22 4.00
CA SER A 379 -27.35 13.89 5.29
C SER A 379 -25.90 14.09 5.72
N LEU A 380 -25.02 13.12 5.48
CA LEU A 380 -23.59 13.25 5.78
C LEU A 380 -22.95 14.38 4.95
N LEU A 381 -23.27 14.47 3.66
CA LEU A 381 -22.77 15.52 2.79
C LEU A 381 -23.26 16.90 3.23
N GLU A 382 -24.51 17.04 3.62
CA GLU A 382 -25.05 18.29 4.17
C GLU A 382 -24.38 18.67 5.49
N GLU A 383 -24.16 17.71 6.38
CA GLU A 383 -23.44 17.95 7.65
C GLU A 383 -22.00 18.43 7.43
N ILE A 384 -21.28 17.82 6.47
CA ILE A 384 -19.92 18.23 6.13
C ILE A 384 -19.91 19.66 5.60
N ILE A 385 -20.78 19.98 4.64
CA ILE A 385 -20.80 21.30 4.02
C ILE A 385 -21.19 22.39 5.03
N ASP A 386 -22.16 22.11 5.89
CA ASP A 386 -22.60 23.02 6.95
C ASP A 386 -21.50 23.26 7.97
N PHE A 387 -20.80 22.21 8.37
CA PHE A 387 -19.68 22.28 9.31
C PHE A 387 -18.58 23.24 8.80
N ILE A 388 -18.25 23.17 7.54
CA ILE A 388 -17.26 24.07 6.91
C ILE A 388 -17.82 25.50 6.75
N ARG A 389 -19.05 25.65 6.25
CA ARG A 389 -19.67 26.96 6.03
C ARG A 389 -19.89 27.73 7.35
N GLN A 390 -20.20 27.03 8.43
CA GLN A 390 -20.41 27.62 9.76
C GLN A 390 -19.09 27.88 10.49
N ARG A 391 -17.93 27.66 9.84
CA ARG A 391 -16.58 27.91 10.40
C ARG A 391 -16.31 27.12 11.69
N LYS A 392 -16.80 25.89 11.76
CA LYS A 392 -16.61 25.01 12.92
C LYS A 392 -15.37 24.11 12.83
N HIS A 393 -14.75 24.03 11.66
CA HIS A 393 -13.55 23.21 11.46
C HIS A 393 -12.35 23.86 12.14
N ASP A 394 -11.59 23.10 12.92
CA ASP A 394 -10.44 23.62 13.70
C ASP A 394 -9.30 24.12 12.83
N ASN A 395 -9.13 23.58 11.63
CA ASN A 395 -7.98 23.79 10.75
C ASN A 395 -8.35 24.33 9.37
N LEU A 396 -9.59 24.72 9.15
CA LEU A 396 -10.08 25.16 7.85
C LEU A 396 -11.05 26.33 8.02
N PHE A 397 -10.76 27.46 7.41
CA PHE A 397 -11.47 28.72 7.67
C PHE A 397 -12.01 29.32 6.37
N LEU A 398 -13.32 29.41 6.25
CA LEU A 398 -13.97 30.07 5.12
C LEU A 398 -13.85 31.60 5.26
N HIS A 399 -13.20 32.23 4.29
CA HIS A 399 -13.06 33.68 4.20
C HIS A 399 -14.19 34.34 3.41
N GLU A 400 -14.31 35.66 3.49
CA GLU A 400 -15.37 36.43 2.83
C GLU A 400 -15.30 36.36 1.29
N ASN A 401 -14.09 36.16 0.73
CA ASN A 401 -13.90 35.97 -0.69
C ASN A 401 -14.34 34.58 -1.20
N GLY A 402 -14.85 33.72 -0.31
CA GLY A 402 -15.31 32.38 -0.64
C GLY A 402 -14.24 31.32 -0.67
N LEU A 403 -12.98 31.66 -0.45
CA LEU A 403 -11.88 30.70 -0.38
C LEU A 403 -11.67 30.14 1.03
N LEU A 404 -11.16 28.94 1.09
CA LEU A 404 -10.78 28.29 2.34
C LEU A 404 -9.31 28.57 2.67
N TYR A 405 -9.08 28.99 3.89
CA TYR A 405 -7.76 29.27 4.46
C TYR A 405 -7.35 28.16 5.42
N ALA A 406 -6.10 27.72 5.35
CA ALA A 406 -5.52 26.75 6.29
C ALA A 406 -4.16 27.20 6.76
N ASN A 407 -3.85 27.04 8.06
CA ASN A 407 -2.58 27.45 8.64
C ASN A 407 -1.59 26.28 8.65
N GLY A 408 -0.65 26.31 7.73
CA GLY A 408 0.38 25.28 7.54
C GLY A 408 1.80 25.76 7.70
N ALA A 409 2.01 26.95 8.25
CA ALA A 409 3.34 27.52 8.41
C ALA A 409 4.25 26.70 9.33
N ASP A 410 3.69 26.23 10.44
CA ASP A 410 4.43 25.49 11.47
C ASP A 410 4.04 24.01 11.57
N ARG A 411 3.04 23.57 10.82
CA ARG A 411 2.52 22.20 10.82
C ARG A 411 2.22 21.75 9.39
N ALA A 412 2.65 20.54 9.03
CA ALA A 412 2.29 19.92 7.76
C ALA A 412 0.81 19.49 7.79
N ILE A 413 0.02 19.99 6.85
CA ILE A 413 -1.45 19.86 6.83
C ILE A 413 -2.03 19.28 5.56
N THR A 414 -1.20 19.00 4.56
CA THR A 414 -1.64 18.43 3.28
C THR A 414 -0.93 17.11 3.00
N TRP A 415 -1.17 16.52 1.84
CA TRP A 415 -0.47 15.30 1.45
C TRP A 415 1.05 15.52 1.30
N MET A 416 1.48 16.75 1.01
CA MET A 416 2.90 17.13 1.04
C MET A 416 3.35 17.42 2.48
N ASN A 417 3.42 16.38 3.29
CA ASN A 417 3.48 16.44 4.74
C ASN A 417 4.86 16.11 5.34
N SER A 418 5.91 16.12 4.53
CA SER A 418 7.26 15.85 5.02
C SER A 418 7.71 16.90 6.02
N THR A 419 8.33 16.46 7.12
CA THR A 419 8.86 17.33 8.17
C THR A 419 10.30 16.99 8.47
N VAL A 420 11.09 18.02 8.82
CA VAL A 420 12.45 17.87 9.34
C VAL A 420 12.55 18.69 10.62
N ASN A 421 13.02 18.07 11.69
CA ASN A 421 13.08 18.67 13.02
C ASN A 421 11.74 19.29 13.47
N GLY A 422 10.63 18.59 13.15
CA GLY A 422 9.28 19.01 13.52
C GLY A 422 8.70 20.15 12.68
N ARG A 423 9.40 20.62 11.66
CA ARG A 423 8.92 21.71 10.77
C ARG A 423 8.62 21.18 9.37
N PRO A 424 7.56 21.66 8.72
CA PRO A 424 7.29 21.32 7.33
C PRO A 424 8.46 21.64 6.40
N VAL A 425 8.82 20.70 5.54
CA VAL A 425 9.78 20.94 4.45
C VAL A 425 9.17 21.91 3.44
N ILE A 426 7.88 21.78 3.20
CA ILE A 426 7.11 22.68 2.35
C ILE A 426 6.01 23.29 3.22
N PRO A 427 6.18 24.53 3.71
CA PRO A 427 5.20 25.16 4.60
C PRO A 427 4.02 25.72 3.81
N ARG A 428 3.19 24.83 3.25
CA ARG A 428 1.98 25.19 2.50
C ARG A 428 0.96 25.77 3.45
N THR A 429 0.64 27.04 3.27
CA THR A 429 -0.21 27.80 4.20
C THR A 429 -1.04 28.84 3.46
N GLY A 430 -2.14 29.26 4.04
CA GLY A 430 -3.06 30.24 3.46
C GLY A 430 -4.10 29.58 2.56
N TYR A 431 -4.27 30.12 1.37
CA TYR A 431 -5.10 29.54 0.33
C TYR A 431 -4.28 28.49 -0.41
N ILE A 432 -4.67 27.22 -0.27
CA ILE A 432 -3.98 26.08 -0.88
C ILE A 432 -4.77 25.62 -2.10
N VAL A 433 -4.09 25.44 -3.23
CA VAL A 433 -4.75 25.27 -4.52
C VAL A 433 -5.69 24.08 -4.59
N GLU A 434 -5.25 22.88 -4.18
CA GLU A 434 -6.09 21.69 -4.25
C GLU A 434 -7.23 21.71 -3.22
N ILE A 435 -7.05 22.33 -2.07
CA ILE A 435 -8.11 22.48 -1.07
C ILE A 435 -9.25 23.33 -1.65
N ASN A 436 -8.93 24.42 -2.33
CA ASN A 436 -9.93 25.29 -2.94
C ASN A 436 -10.54 24.70 -4.23
N ALA A 437 -9.79 23.87 -4.95
CA ALA A 437 -10.34 23.09 -6.05
C ALA A 437 -11.37 22.05 -5.53
N LEU A 438 -11.03 21.33 -4.46
CA LEU A 438 -11.95 20.41 -3.78
C LEU A 438 -13.19 21.12 -3.24
N TRP A 439 -13.00 22.31 -2.68
CA TRP A 439 -14.11 23.12 -2.14
C TRP A 439 -15.11 23.52 -3.23
N TYR A 440 -14.62 24.07 -4.33
CA TYR A 440 -15.46 24.43 -5.46
C TYR A 440 -16.24 23.22 -6.01
N ASN A 441 -15.55 22.11 -6.21
CA ASN A 441 -16.16 20.87 -6.67
C ASN A 441 -17.23 20.36 -5.69
N ALA A 442 -16.95 20.40 -4.38
CA ALA A 442 -17.89 19.99 -3.35
C ALA A 442 -19.16 20.84 -3.33
N LEU A 443 -19.02 22.16 -3.42
CA LEU A 443 -20.16 23.09 -3.46
C LEU A 443 -21.09 22.79 -4.64
N ARG A 444 -20.53 22.61 -5.83
CA ARG A 444 -21.32 22.34 -7.05
C ARG A 444 -21.95 20.95 -7.04
N PHE A 445 -21.19 19.94 -6.62
CA PHE A 445 -21.71 18.58 -6.55
C PHE A 445 -22.87 18.48 -5.56
N ILE A 446 -22.71 19.01 -4.34
CA ILE A 446 -23.76 18.94 -3.32
C ILE A 446 -24.96 19.80 -3.74
N ALA A 447 -24.75 20.95 -4.38
CA ALA A 447 -25.84 21.76 -4.93
C ALA A 447 -26.70 20.96 -5.91
N ASP A 448 -26.09 20.28 -6.87
CA ASP A 448 -26.83 19.45 -7.83
C ASP A 448 -27.56 18.29 -7.13
N LEU A 449 -26.91 17.65 -6.18
CA LEU A 449 -27.48 16.52 -5.45
C LEU A 449 -28.74 16.92 -4.66
N VAL A 450 -28.66 18.01 -3.89
CA VAL A 450 -29.80 18.48 -3.07
C VAL A 450 -30.90 19.09 -3.91
N ARG A 451 -30.58 19.70 -5.07
CA ARG A 451 -31.57 20.21 -6.03
C ARG A 451 -32.42 19.08 -6.59
N GLU A 452 -31.80 18.01 -7.01
CA GLU A 452 -32.50 16.80 -7.49
C GLU A 452 -33.34 16.15 -6.38
N GLY A 453 -32.95 16.34 -5.10
CA GLY A 453 -33.73 15.91 -3.94
C GLY A 453 -34.86 16.85 -3.54
N GLY A 454 -35.06 17.93 -4.26
CA GLY A 454 -36.13 18.90 -3.99
C GLY A 454 -35.78 20.06 -3.07
N ASN A 455 -34.54 20.17 -2.61
CA ASN A 455 -34.07 21.27 -1.75
C ASN A 455 -33.42 22.38 -2.59
N GLY A 456 -34.26 23.11 -3.36
CA GLY A 456 -33.80 24.19 -4.23
C GLY A 456 -33.19 25.39 -3.49
N LEU A 457 -33.63 25.68 -2.27
CA LEU A 457 -33.10 26.79 -1.48
C LEU A 457 -31.65 26.55 -1.08
N LEU A 458 -31.34 25.38 -0.57
CA LEU A 458 -29.96 25.00 -0.22
C LEU A 458 -29.10 24.97 -1.47
N ALA A 459 -29.60 24.37 -2.56
CA ALA A 459 -28.88 24.30 -3.83
C ALA A 459 -28.51 25.69 -4.36
N ASP A 460 -29.44 26.64 -4.36
CA ASP A 460 -29.19 28.02 -4.79
C ASP A 460 -28.17 28.73 -3.91
N SER A 461 -28.22 28.50 -2.60
CA SER A 461 -27.24 29.02 -1.65
C SER A 461 -25.84 28.50 -1.92
N LEU A 462 -25.72 27.19 -2.20
CA LEU A 462 -24.43 26.55 -2.50
C LEU A 462 -23.87 27.02 -3.85
N ASP A 463 -24.71 27.15 -4.87
CA ASP A 463 -24.32 27.69 -6.18
C ASP A 463 -23.86 29.15 -6.09
N ALA A 464 -24.55 29.99 -5.30
CA ALA A 464 -24.12 31.37 -5.06
C ALA A 464 -22.76 31.41 -4.40
N GLN A 465 -22.52 30.56 -3.39
CA GLN A 465 -21.21 30.41 -2.74
C GLN A 465 -20.15 29.98 -3.76
N ALA A 466 -20.45 29.01 -4.61
CA ALA A 466 -19.53 28.53 -5.64
C ALA A 466 -19.16 29.60 -6.67
N GLU A 467 -20.11 30.48 -7.06
CA GLU A 467 -19.81 31.60 -7.95
C GLU A 467 -18.76 32.54 -7.35
N VAL A 468 -18.90 32.89 -6.07
CA VAL A 468 -17.93 33.73 -5.35
C VAL A 468 -16.59 33.02 -5.26
N THR A 469 -16.58 31.76 -4.85
CA THR A 469 -15.36 30.95 -4.72
C THR A 469 -14.63 30.82 -6.07
N GLY A 470 -15.35 30.51 -7.14
CA GLY A 470 -14.77 30.35 -8.48
C GLY A 470 -14.09 31.59 -9.01
N LYS A 471 -14.70 32.75 -8.82
CA LYS A 471 -14.14 34.04 -9.19
C LYS A 471 -12.86 34.33 -8.44
N SER A 472 -12.90 34.19 -7.12
CA SER A 472 -11.74 34.39 -6.26
C SER A 472 -10.62 33.39 -6.56
N PHE A 473 -10.97 32.15 -6.89
CA PHE A 473 -10.00 31.10 -7.25
C PHE A 473 -9.14 31.53 -8.44
N VAL A 474 -9.77 31.98 -9.51
CA VAL A 474 -9.04 32.44 -10.72
C VAL A 474 -8.19 33.66 -10.40
N GLU A 475 -8.74 34.64 -9.68
CA GLU A 475 -8.04 35.86 -9.30
C GLU A 475 -6.81 35.61 -8.43
N VAL A 476 -6.90 34.68 -7.48
CA VAL A 476 -5.83 34.39 -6.53
C VAL A 476 -4.77 33.45 -7.08
N PHE A 477 -5.17 32.36 -7.73
CA PHE A 477 -4.25 31.30 -8.12
C PHE A 477 -3.66 31.41 -9.52
N ARG A 478 -4.39 31.95 -10.49
CA ARG A 478 -3.90 32.01 -11.87
C ARG A 478 -2.85 33.13 -12.00
N ASN A 479 -1.67 32.76 -12.47
CA ASN A 479 -0.59 33.71 -12.68
C ASN A 479 -0.46 34.16 -14.15
N GLU A 480 0.42 35.11 -14.41
CA GLU A 480 0.66 35.68 -15.74
C GLU A 480 1.14 34.65 -16.79
N TYR A 481 1.73 33.53 -16.33
CA TYR A 481 2.18 32.46 -17.22
C TYR A 481 1.09 31.40 -17.52
N GLY A 482 -0.09 31.56 -16.94
CA GLY A 482 -1.24 30.70 -17.19
C GLY A 482 -1.30 29.41 -16.37
N TYR A 483 -0.37 29.19 -15.44
CA TYR A 483 -0.50 28.09 -14.49
C TYR A 483 -0.99 28.60 -13.12
N LEU A 484 -1.16 27.70 -12.16
CA LEU A 484 -1.72 28.04 -10.85
C LEU A 484 -0.60 28.05 -9.79
N LEU A 485 -0.63 29.08 -8.95
CA LEU A 485 0.19 29.13 -7.74
C LEU A 485 -0.17 27.97 -6.82
N ASP A 486 0.80 27.39 -6.14
CA ASP A 486 0.57 26.24 -5.26
C ASP A 486 -0.16 26.65 -3.97
N TYR A 487 0.28 27.73 -3.35
CA TYR A 487 -0.45 28.36 -2.24
C TYR A 487 -0.18 29.87 -2.20
N VAL A 488 -1.09 30.59 -1.54
CA VAL A 488 -1.02 32.04 -1.39
C VAL A 488 -1.42 32.43 0.04
N ASP A 489 -0.53 33.15 0.72
CA ASP A 489 -0.81 33.71 2.05
C ASP A 489 -0.42 35.19 2.08
N GLY A 490 -1.39 36.07 1.85
CA GLY A 490 -1.16 37.49 1.71
C GLY A 490 -0.25 37.79 0.52
N ASN A 491 0.90 38.36 0.80
CA ASN A 491 1.92 38.71 -0.22
C ASN A 491 2.86 37.51 -0.52
N MET A 492 2.76 36.45 0.22
CA MET A 492 3.54 35.24 0.02
C MET A 492 2.84 34.35 -1.02
N MET A 493 3.48 34.19 -2.18
CA MET A 493 2.94 33.40 -3.29
C MET A 493 3.96 32.33 -3.67
N ASP A 494 3.54 31.09 -3.75
CA ASP A 494 4.41 30.00 -4.21
C ASP A 494 4.28 29.81 -5.73
N TRP A 495 5.31 30.21 -6.46
CA TRP A 495 5.42 30.11 -7.91
C TRP A 495 5.95 28.75 -8.38
N SER A 496 6.24 27.84 -7.47
CA SER A 496 6.74 26.50 -7.82
C SER A 496 5.76 25.76 -8.70
N VAL A 497 6.27 25.13 -9.75
CA VAL A 497 5.45 24.25 -10.60
C VAL A 497 5.35 22.89 -9.90
N ARG A 498 4.19 22.64 -9.32
CA ARG A 498 3.85 21.44 -8.57
C ARG A 498 2.59 20.76 -9.15
N PRO A 499 2.39 19.48 -8.90
CA PRO A 499 1.29 18.75 -9.50
C PRO A 499 -0.09 19.11 -8.94
N ASN A 500 -0.17 19.80 -7.82
CA ASN A 500 -1.44 20.05 -7.11
C ASN A 500 -2.48 20.82 -7.94
N MET A 501 -2.05 21.62 -8.90
CA MET A 501 -2.94 22.32 -9.81
C MET A 501 -3.75 21.41 -10.74
N ILE A 502 -3.29 20.17 -10.93
CA ILE A 502 -3.96 19.21 -11.84
C ILE A 502 -5.36 18.82 -11.36
N PHE A 503 -5.60 18.83 -10.06
CA PHE A 503 -6.90 18.50 -9.49
C PHE A 503 -8.00 19.43 -10.01
N THR A 504 -7.66 20.70 -10.21
CA THR A 504 -8.59 21.69 -10.75
C THR A 504 -9.10 21.30 -12.15
N VAL A 505 -8.28 20.64 -12.94
CA VAL A 505 -8.64 20.17 -14.30
C VAL A 505 -9.32 18.81 -14.25
N ALA A 506 -8.96 17.96 -13.31
CA ALA A 506 -9.46 16.60 -13.20
C ALA A 506 -10.88 16.51 -12.63
N PHE A 507 -11.27 17.41 -11.73
CA PHE A 507 -12.57 17.33 -11.07
C PHE A 507 -13.74 17.63 -12.00
N ASP A 508 -14.91 17.07 -11.69
CA ASP A 508 -16.14 17.24 -12.48
C ASP A 508 -16.56 18.72 -12.58
N TYR A 509 -16.36 19.47 -11.51
CA TYR A 509 -16.65 20.90 -11.45
C TYR A 509 -15.35 21.69 -11.23
N SER A 510 -15.08 22.60 -12.12
CA SER A 510 -13.86 23.42 -12.08
C SER A 510 -14.18 24.91 -12.26
N PRO A 511 -13.49 25.79 -11.55
CA PRO A 511 -13.63 27.23 -11.77
C PRO A 511 -12.91 27.73 -13.03
N LEU A 512 -12.11 26.89 -13.66
CA LEU A 512 -11.34 27.24 -14.86
C LEU A 512 -12.17 27.00 -16.13
N ASP A 513 -12.01 27.87 -17.12
CA ASP A 513 -12.52 27.63 -18.46
C ASP A 513 -11.63 26.62 -19.24
N ARG A 514 -12.03 26.26 -20.43
CA ARG A 514 -11.32 25.27 -21.25
C ARG A 514 -9.89 25.68 -21.60
N VAL A 515 -9.67 26.96 -21.89
CA VAL A 515 -8.35 27.49 -22.26
C VAL A 515 -7.43 27.45 -21.05
N GLN A 516 -7.94 27.88 -19.89
CA GLN A 516 -7.20 27.85 -18.62
C GLN A 516 -6.85 26.44 -18.20
N LYS A 517 -7.79 25.48 -18.33
CA LYS A 517 -7.54 24.05 -18.06
C LYS A 517 -6.42 23.49 -18.93
N LYS A 518 -6.43 23.84 -20.22
CA LYS A 518 -5.40 23.38 -21.16
C LYS A 518 -4.04 23.94 -20.80
N GLN A 519 -3.96 25.19 -20.40
CA GLN A 519 -2.70 25.80 -19.97
C GLN A 519 -2.10 25.10 -18.74
N VAL A 520 -2.93 24.73 -17.77
CA VAL A 520 -2.51 23.94 -16.61
C VAL A 520 -2.03 22.55 -17.04
N LEU A 521 -2.79 21.87 -17.86
CA LEU A 521 -2.42 20.53 -18.37
C LEU A 521 -1.08 20.57 -19.12
N ASP A 522 -0.88 21.57 -19.98
CA ASP A 522 0.31 21.69 -20.81
C ASP A 522 1.59 21.87 -19.96
N ILE A 523 1.56 22.69 -18.92
CA ILE A 523 2.73 22.89 -18.07
C ILE A 523 3.01 21.66 -17.20
N VAL A 524 1.98 21.00 -16.68
CA VAL A 524 2.14 19.75 -15.92
C VAL A 524 2.75 18.67 -16.81
N THR A 525 2.27 18.52 -18.02
CA THR A 525 2.84 17.57 -19.00
C THR A 525 4.31 17.87 -19.27
N LYS A 526 4.63 19.13 -19.54
CA LYS A 526 5.97 19.54 -19.94
C LYS A 526 7.01 19.37 -18.82
N GLU A 527 6.65 19.72 -17.58
CA GLU A 527 7.62 19.80 -16.49
C GLU A 527 7.54 18.65 -15.48
N LEU A 528 6.40 17.98 -15.35
CA LEU A 528 6.18 17.03 -14.26
C LEU A 528 5.98 15.58 -14.72
N LEU A 529 5.60 15.35 -15.95
CA LEU A 529 5.29 13.99 -16.42
C LEU A 529 6.55 13.12 -16.52
N THR A 530 6.49 11.94 -15.90
CA THR A 530 7.48 10.88 -16.04
C THR A 530 6.80 9.55 -16.39
N PRO A 531 7.54 8.52 -16.80
CA PRO A 531 6.94 7.19 -17.03
C PRO A 531 6.37 6.52 -15.78
N LYS A 532 6.70 7.01 -14.59
CA LYS A 532 6.35 6.39 -13.30
C LYS A 532 5.44 7.24 -12.42
N GLY A 533 5.02 8.41 -12.87
CA GLY A 533 4.17 9.32 -12.11
C GLY A 533 4.43 10.78 -12.42
N LEU A 534 3.75 11.68 -11.72
CA LEU A 534 4.08 13.11 -11.80
C LEU A 534 5.13 13.47 -10.75
N ARG A 535 6.13 14.25 -11.17
CA ARG A 535 7.07 14.87 -10.23
C ARG A 535 6.35 15.79 -9.27
N THR A 536 6.80 15.82 -8.05
CA THR A 536 6.28 16.71 -7.00
C THR A 536 6.78 18.14 -7.12
N LEU A 537 7.83 18.35 -7.91
CA LEU A 537 8.42 19.65 -8.20
C LEU A 537 9.10 19.61 -9.56
N SER A 538 8.99 20.72 -10.31
CA SER A 538 9.68 20.87 -11.60
C SER A 538 11.20 20.80 -11.44
N PRO A 539 11.90 20.14 -12.39
CA PRO A 539 13.37 20.16 -12.45
C PRO A 539 13.98 21.55 -12.59
N LYS A 540 13.20 22.54 -13.03
CA LYS A 540 13.63 23.92 -13.17
C LYS A 540 13.65 24.71 -11.86
N SER A 541 13.07 24.15 -10.80
CA SER A 541 13.00 24.80 -9.49
C SER A 541 14.30 24.61 -8.71
N GLY A 542 14.71 25.68 -7.98
CA GLY A 542 15.96 25.67 -7.23
C GLY A 542 16.02 24.66 -6.08
N GLY A 543 14.89 24.15 -5.61
CA GLY A 543 14.83 23.14 -4.56
C GLY A 543 14.67 21.71 -5.07
N TYR A 544 14.83 21.47 -6.37
CA TYR A 544 14.64 20.18 -6.98
C TYR A 544 15.57 19.11 -6.42
N ASN A 545 15.00 18.05 -5.84
CA ASN A 545 15.71 16.96 -5.18
C ASN A 545 15.00 15.63 -5.51
N PRO A 546 15.30 15.02 -6.66
CA PRO A 546 14.50 13.94 -7.23
C PRO A 546 14.77 12.56 -6.64
N ASN A 547 15.84 12.37 -5.86
CA ASN A 547 16.28 11.06 -5.42
C ASN A 547 15.91 10.83 -3.94
N TYR A 548 15.07 9.83 -3.71
CA TYR A 548 14.62 9.45 -2.37
C TYR A 548 15.55 8.37 -1.80
N VAL A 549 16.72 8.79 -1.30
CA VAL A 549 17.82 7.92 -0.88
C VAL A 549 18.47 8.41 0.41
N GLY A 550 19.16 7.48 1.08
CA GLY A 550 20.00 7.79 2.23
C GLY A 550 19.25 7.83 3.56
N PRO A 551 19.84 8.44 4.59
CA PRO A 551 19.25 8.59 5.92
C PRO A 551 17.92 9.36 5.89
N GLN A 552 17.14 9.23 6.95
CA GLN A 552 15.78 9.79 7.03
C GLN A 552 15.73 11.28 6.71
N ILE A 553 16.64 12.10 7.24
CA ILE A 553 16.66 13.55 6.97
C ILE A 553 16.79 13.84 5.47
N GLN A 554 17.67 13.13 4.79
CA GLN A 554 17.88 13.33 3.34
C GLN A 554 16.62 12.90 2.55
N ARG A 555 16.00 11.79 2.94
CA ARG A 555 14.75 11.32 2.33
C ARG A 555 13.60 12.30 2.58
N ASP A 556 13.47 12.80 3.79
CA ASP A 556 12.41 13.77 4.15
C ASP A 556 12.52 15.04 3.34
N TYR A 557 13.73 15.54 3.07
CA TYR A 557 13.94 16.69 2.18
C TYR A 557 13.57 16.40 0.72
N ALA A 558 13.72 15.17 0.26
CA ALA A 558 13.42 14.77 -1.12
C ALA A 558 11.95 14.40 -1.35
N TYR A 559 11.23 14.02 -0.31
CA TYR A 559 9.95 13.30 -0.36
C TYR A 559 8.90 13.97 -1.26
N HIS A 560 8.83 15.31 -1.27
CA HIS A 560 7.90 16.07 -2.11
C HIS A 560 8.63 17.19 -2.90
N GLN A 561 9.90 16.98 -3.23
CA GLN A 561 10.73 18.00 -3.90
C GLN A 561 11.28 17.54 -5.25
N GLY A 562 10.55 16.68 -5.95
CA GLY A 562 10.94 16.23 -7.28
C GLY A 562 10.75 14.73 -7.52
N THR A 563 10.47 13.96 -6.48
CA THR A 563 10.09 12.56 -6.61
C THR A 563 8.77 12.40 -7.37
N ALA A 564 8.59 11.27 -8.05
CA ALA A 564 7.42 11.00 -8.88
C ALA A 564 6.44 10.06 -8.15
N TRP A 565 5.15 10.39 -8.23
CA TRP A 565 4.10 9.65 -7.54
C TRP A 565 3.03 9.17 -8.52
N PRO A 566 2.81 7.85 -8.60
CA PRO A 566 1.83 7.28 -9.54
C PRO A 566 0.37 7.72 -9.31
N TRP A 567 -0.06 7.95 -8.07
CA TRP A 567 -1.45 8.33 -7.82
C TRP A 567 -1.85 9.64 -8.51
N LEU A 568 -0.91 10.57 -8.65
CA LEU A 568 -1.12 11.81 -9.37
C LEU A 568 -1.39 11.59 -10.86
N MET A 569 -0.88 10.49 -11.41
CA MET A 569 -1.14 10.10 -12.81
C MET A 569 -2.61 9.79 -13.04
N GLY A 570 -3.32 9.27 -12.04
CA GLY A 570 -4.76 9.04 -12.15
C GLY A 570 -5.50 10.33 -12.46
N PHE A 571 -5.27 11.36 -11.68
CA PHE A 571 -5.87 12.69 -11.90
C PHE A 571 -5.35 13.35 -13.17
N TYR A 572 -4.07 13.21 -13.48
CA TYR A 572 -3.50 13.74 -14.72
C TYR A 572 -4.15 13.12 -15.96
N MET A 573 -4.30 11.81 -15.99
CA MET A 573 -4.91 11.11 -17.10
C MET A 573 -6.39 11.45 -17.24
N GLU A 574 -7.12 11.58 -16.14
CA GLU A 574 -8.50 12.05 -16.14
C GLU A 574 -8.59 13.47 -16.72
N ALA A 575 -7.72 14.37 -16.27
CA ALA A 575 -7.63 15.73 -16.81
C ALA A 575 -7.34 15.74 -18.32
N TYR A 576 -6.42 14.90 -18.77
CA TYR A 576 -6.06 14.75 -20.17
C TYR A 576 -7.28 14.29 -21.01
N LEU A 577 -8.01 13.29 -20.53
CA LEU A 577 -9.21 12.79 -21.21
C LEU A 577 -10.35 13.81 -21.22
N ARG A 578 -10.48 14.66 -20.20
CA ARG A 578 -11.47 15.75 -20.20
C ARG A 578 -11.21 16.77 -21.29
N ILE A 579 -9.95 17.06 -21.59
CA ILE A 579 -9.55 18.04 -22.61
C ILE A 579 -9.61 17.43 -24.01
N TYR A 580 -8.98 16.27 -24.19
CA TYR A 580 -8.80 15.64 -25.50
C TYR A 580 -9.83 14.57 -25.83
N LYS A 581 -10.62 14.14 -24.86
CA LYS A 581 -11.68 13.13 -25.03
C LYS A 581 -11.17 11.88 -25.75
N MET A 582 -11.88 11.38 -26.72
CA MET A 582 -11.52 10.18 -27.49
C MET A 582 -10.12 10.26 -28.11
N SER A 583 -9.69 11.43 -28.54
CA SER A 583 -8.35 11.61 -29.12
C SER A 583 -7.23 11.45 -28.11
N GLY A 584 -7.53 11.51 -26.81
CA GLY A 584 -6.55 11.35 -25.74
C GLY A 584 -6.32 9.91 -25.31
N ILE A 585 -7.15 8.96 -25.70
CA ILE A 585 -7.11 7.56 -25.21
C ILE A 585 -5.77 6.91 -25.51
N SER A 586 -5.29 7.00 -26.74
CA SER A 586 -4.01 6.40 -27.14
C SER A 586 -2.81 6.94 -26.35
N PHE A 587 -2.82 8.23 -26.05
CA PHE A 587 -1.77 8.84 -25.21
C PHE A 587 -1.81 8.28 -23.79
N VAL A 588 -2.99 8.23 -23.18
CA VAL A 588 -3.16 7.70 -21.80
C VAL A 588 -2.76 6.23 -21.72
N GLU A 589 -3.17 5.41 -22.68
CA GLU A 589 -2.80 4.00 -22.73
C GLU A 589 -1.27 3.82 -22.80
N ARG A 590 -0.58 4.66 -23.56
CA ARG A 590 0.88 4.62 -23.64
C ARG A 590 1.55 5.04 -22.33
N GLN A 591 0.97 5.98 -21.58
CA GLN A 591 1.51 6.36 -20.28
C GLN A 591 1.41 5.23 -19.25
N LEU A 592 0.43 4.35 -19.36
CA LEU A 592 0.26 3.21 -18.46
C LEU A 592 1.32 2.12 -18.64
N ILE A 593 1.96 2.03 -19.79
CA ILE A 593 2.99 1.01 -20.08
C ILE A 593 4.14 1.09 -19.07
N GLY A 594 4.59 2.29 -18.72
CA GLY A 594 5.66 2.47 -17.74
C GLY A 594 5.33 1.93 -16.34
N LEU A 595 4.05 1.92 -15.96
CA LEU A 595 3.57 1.37 -14.69
C LEU A 595 3.29 -0.14 -14.79
N GLU A 596 2.86 -0.61 -15.95
CA GLU A 596 2.69 -2.04 -16.20
C GLU A 596 3.99 -2.80 -16.05
N ASP A 597 5.11 -2.22 -16.49
CA ASP A 597 6.45 -2.80 -16.33
C ASP A 597 6.86 -2.98 -14.86
N GLU A 598 6.22 -2.27 -13.92
CA GLU A 598 6.48 -2.40 -12.49
C GLU A 598 5.92 -3.69 -11.87
N MET A 599 5.03 -4.38 -12.56
CA MET A 599 4.38 -5.59 -12.02
C MET A 599 5.38 -6.73 -11.72
N THR A 600 6.56 -6.70 -12.31
CA THR A 600 7.62 -7.68 -12.06
C THR A 600 8.88 -7.07 -11.44
N SER A 601 8.84 -5.80 -11.05
CA SER A 601 10.02 -5.08 -10.57
C SER A 601 10.11 -5.01 -9.04
N HIS A 602 9.60 -3.97 -8.39
CA HIS A 602 9.79 -3.74 -6.96
C HIS A 602 8.89 -4.63 -6.11
N CYS A 603 7.63 -4.27 -5.97
CA CYS A 603 6.62 -5.17 -5.39
C CYS A 603 5.93 -5.92 -6.51
N VAL A 604 6.20 -7.21 -6.62
CA VAL A 604 5.65 -8.02 -7.71
C VAL A 604 4.13 -8.05 -7.65
N GLY A 605 3.49 -7.56 -8.71
CA GLY A 605 2.04 -7.43 -8.83
C GLY A 605 1.43 -6.20 -8.16
N SER A 606 2.24 -5.22 -7.72
CA SER A 606 1.77 -4.01 -7.07
C SER A 606 2.63 -2.79 -7.44
N LEU A 607 2.36 -1.65 -6.79
CA LEU A 607 3.09 -0.40 -6.99
C LEU A 607 3.68 0.07 -5.66
N PRO A 608 4.99 0.44 -5.63
CA PRO A 608 5.60 1.02 -4.45
C PRO A 608 5.07 2.43 -4.18
N GLU A 609 5.50 3.04 -3.08
CA GLU A 609 5.02 4.35 -2.62
C GLU A 609 5.34 5.46 -3.60
N LEU A 610 6.57 5.54 -4.07
CA LEU A 610 7.05 6.61 -4.96
C LEU A 610 8.22 6.14 -5.81
N PHE A 611 8.62 7.00 -6.73
CA PHE A 611 9.77 6.78 -7.61
C PHE A 611 10.70 7.98 -7.57
N ASP A 612 11.99 7.75 -7.81
CA ASP A 612 12.89 8.85 -8.09
C ASP A 612 12.38 9.65 -9.31
N GLY A 613 12.56 10.96 -9.28
CA GLY A 613 12.07 11.84 -10.34
C GLY A 613 12.98 11.93 -11.57
N ASN A 614 14.17 11.35 -11.51
CA ASN A 614 15.12 11.27 -12.60
C ASN A 614 15.38 9.82 -13.05
N PRO A 615 15.75 9.60 -14.32
CA PRO A 615 16.11 8.25 -14.78
C PRO A 615 17.19 7.61 -13.88
N PRO A 616 17.08 6.31 -13.58
CA PRO A 616 16.15 5.30 -14.15
C PRO A 616 14.78 5.23 -13.48
N PHE A 617 14.33 6.23 -12.73
CA PHE A 617 13.04 6.28 -12.05
C PHE A 617 12.83 5.07 -11.11
N LYS A 618 13.74 4.89 -10.17
CA LYS A 618 13.76 3.75 -9.27
C LYS A 618 12.65 3.86 -8.21
N GLY A 619 11.93 2.76 -7.98
CA GLY A 619 10.90 2.68 -6.94
C GLY A 619 11.48 2.78 -5.54
N ARG A 620 10.78 3.47 -4.64
CA ARG A 620 11.23 3.81 -3.30
C ARG A 620 10.08 3.74 -2.29
N GLY A 621 10.43 3.82 -1.02
CA GLY A 621 9.48 3.92 0.08
C GLY A 621 8.80 2.61 0.43
N ALA A 622 7.54 2.68 0.81
CA ALA A 622 6.75 1.50 1.15
C ALA A 622 6.66 0.51 -0.01
N VAL A 623 6.61 -0.77 0.34
CA VAL A 623 6.60 -1.88 -0.63
C VAL A 623 5.37 -1.80 -1.53
N SER A 624 4.21 -1.48 -0.96
CA SER A 624 2.95 -1.36 -1.68
C SER A 624 2.14 -0.20 -1.11
N PHE A 625 1.58 0.66 -1.98
CA PHE A 625 0.96 1.91 -1.59
C PHE A 625 -0.44 2.05 -2.18
N ALA A 626 -1.44 2.25 -1.30
CA ALA A 626 -2.86 2.20 -1.65
C ALA A 626 -3.29 3.24 -2.69
N MET A 627 -2.91 4.51 -2.51
CA MET A 627 -3.32 5.58 -3.43
C MET A 627 -2.82 5.32 -4.86
N ASN A 628 -1.61 4.78 -5.02
CA ASN A 628 -1.04 4.50 -6.33
C ASN A 628 -1.83 3.39 -7.05
N VAL A 629 -2.08 2.29 -6.35
CA VAL A 629 -2.90 1.18 -6.89
C VAL A 629 -4.31 1.65 -7.21
N ALA A 630 -4.93 2.38 -6.30
CA ALA A 630 -6.29 2.88 -6.43
C ALA A 630 -6.47 3.77 -7.66
N GLU A 631 -5.59 4.76 -7.84
CA GLU A 631 -5.74 5.73 -8.91
C GLU A 631 -5.49 5.15 -10.30
N ILE A 632 -4.57 4.21 -10.42
CA ILE A 632 -4.37 3.51 -11.69
C ILE A 632 -5.57 2.61 -12.02
N LEU A 633 -6.14 1.92 -11.02
CA LEU A 633 -7.39 1.17 -11.22
C LEU A 633 -8.55 2.08 -11.64
N ARG A 634 -8.67 3.25 -11.03
CA ARG A 634 -9.72 4.21 -11.38
C ARG A 634 -9.61 4.65 -12.84
N ILE A 635 -8.39 4.91 -13.33
CA ILE A 635 -8.16 5.25 -14.74
C ILE A 635 -8.44 4.07 -15.68
N LEU A 636 -8.05 2.86 -15.31
CA LEU A 636 -8.38 1.67 -16.12
C LEU A 636 -9.90 1.50 -16.26
N LYS A 637 -10.65 1.73 -15.19
CA LYS A 637 -12.12 1.72 -15.23
C LYS A 637 -12.67 2.83 -16.13
N LEU A 638 -12.13 4.04 -16.03
CA LEU A 638 -12.53 5.16 -16.87
C LEU A 638 -12.27 4.86 -18.35
N LEU A 639 -11.11 4.33 -18.71
CA LEU A 639 -10.77 3.94 -20.07
C LEU A 639 -11.73 2.88 -20.63
N SER A 640 -12.14 1.92 -19.81
CA SER A 640 -13.09 0.89 -20.22
C SER A 640 -14.43 1.48 -20.68
N LYS A 641 -14.83 2.60 -20.08
CA LYS A 641 -16.06 3.32 -20.45
C LYS A 641 -15.95 4.07 -21.78
N TYR A 642 -14.75 4.47 -22.19
CA TYR A 642 -14.50 5.10 -23.49
C TYR A 642 -14.43 4.09 -24.64
N ASN A 643 -14.12 2.83 -24.35
CA ASN A 643 -14.00 1.76 -25.35
C ASN A 643 -15.33 1.02 -25.60
N LEU A 644 -16.40 1.41 -24.92
CA LEU A 644 -17.78 0.93 -25.14
C LEU A 644 -18.58 1.91 -25.99
#